data_8e91309f27b5be45e4470e3f78022136
#
_entry.id   8e91309f27b5be45e4470e3f78022136
#
_cell.length_a   1.000
_cell.length_b   1.000
_cell.length_c   1.000
_cell.angle_alpha   90.00
_cell.angle_beta   90.00
_cell.angle_gamma   90.00
#
_symmetry.space_group_name_H-M   'P 1'
#
loop_
_entity.id
_entity.type
_entity.pdbx_description
1 polymer ?
#
loop_
_entity_poly.entity_id
_entity_poly.type
_entity_poly.pdbx_seq_one_letter_code
_entity_poly.pdbx_strand_id
1 'polypeptide(L)'
;MLKSLSSRLAAELAVRESQVAATIELIDGGATVPFIARYRKEVTGGLDDTQLRTLAERLVYLREMDDRRDSILKSIAEQGKLTPELEAALYASDNKTTLEDLYLPYKPKRRTKAQIAREAGLEPLADSLLADPSQDPNVLAETYINAEAGVADAKAALDGARAILIERFAEDAELLGQLREKLWNEGELAAAVVAGKENEGAKFSDYFDHREHIKAIPSHRALALLRGRNEGVLSVALKYQPDETPITERSAYEMLIAARFGIKDAGRAADKWLLDGVRLCWRAKIFLSLELELVSRLKDAADGEAIKVFAANLHDLLLAAPAGRRATLGLDPGLRTGCKVAVVDDTGKVLDTATIYPHEPRREWDKSIAILGALCARHKVDLIAIGNGTASRETDKLAQDLIKAFPQLSMTKIVVSEAGASVYSASELAAKEFPDMDVSLRGAVSIARRLQDPLAELVKIDPKSIGVGQYQHDVNQSQLARALDGVVEDCVNAVGVDVNTASVPLLTRISGLNATLASNIVSYRDQNGAFRTRKELLKVPRLGDKTFEQAAGFLRIAGGDNPLDASSVHPEAYPVVEKIVAKAGRDVKSLIGDSAFLKSVRAADYTDERFGLPTVMDILKELDKPGRDPRPEFKTATFQDGVEDIKHLQPGMVLEGVVTNVANFGAFVDIGVHQDGLVHISALSNKFIDDPRKVVKAGDVVKVKVLEVDVARKRIALTMRLDDEVGSGNSRGGRSDNRPRQPRGQSAAPQGDTAMAAAFAKLRKG
;
A
#
# COMPACT_ATOMS: atom_id res chain seq x y z
N MET A 1 11.23 -7.89 33.99
CA MET A 1 11.14 -8.97 32.98
C MET A 1 10.35 -8.51 31.78
N LEU A 2 10.82 -8.84 30.60
CA LEU A 2 10.09 -8.56 29.34
C LEU A 2 8.80 -9.37 29.32
N LYS A 3 7.69 -8.74 28.91
CA LYS A 3 6.44 -9.48 28.65
C LYS A 3 6.67 -10.45 27.49
N SER A 4 5.95 -11.58 27.47
CA SER A 4 6.02 -12.55 26.38
C SER A 4 5.69 -11.90 25.03
N LEU A 5 6.20 -12.45 23.94
CA LEU A 5 5.85 -11.99 22.57
C LEU A 5 4.34 -12.01 22.36
N SER A 6 3.67 -13.10 22.82
CA SER A 6 2.22 -13.23 22.74
C SER A 6 1.48 -12.12 23.49
N SER A 7 1.94 -11.76 24.70
CA SER A 7 1.33 -10.70 25.51
C SER A 7 1.50 -9.31 24.87
N ARG A 8 2.67 -9.03 24.31
CA ARG A 8 2.92 -7.73 23.60
C ARG A 8 2.05 -7.60 22.36
N LEU A 9 2.03 -8.62 21.51
CA LEU A 9 1.21 -8.65 20.30
C LEU A 9 -0.29 -8.60 20.60
N ALA A 10 -0.74 -9.29 21.65
CA ALA A 10 -2.13 -9.25 22.07
C ALA A 10 -2.59 -7.83 22.48
N ALA A 11 -1.72 -7.09 23.15
CA ALA A 11 -1.98 -5.69 23.51
C ALA A 11 -2.01 -4.78 22.26
N GLU A 12 -1.09 -4.95 21.30
CA GLU A 12 -1.04 -4.18 20.06
C GLU A 12 -2.28 -4.42 19.19
N LEU A 13 -2.72 -5.66 19.08
CA LEU A 13 -3.85 -6.06 18.23
C LEU A 13 -5.22 -5.98 18.91
N ALA A 14 -5.25 -5.66 20.21
CA ALA A 14 -6.46 -5.65 21.05
C ALA A 14 -7.21 -6.99 21.03
N VAL A 15 -6.48 -8.10 21.09
CA VAL A 15 -7.01 -9.46 21.11
C VAL A 15 -6.50 -10.23 22.34
N ARG A 16 -7.02 -11.45 22.57
CA ARG A 16 -6.59 -12.28 23.71
C ARG A 16 -5.23 -12.89 23.47
N GLU A 17 -4.41 -12.98 24.51
CA GLU A 17 -3.07 -13.57 24.43
C GLU A 17 -3.09 -15.03 23.93
N SER A 18 -4.11 -15.82 24.32
CA SER A 18 -4.28 -17.19 23.85
C SER A 18 -4.47 -17.31 22.33
N GLN A 19 -5.17 -16.35 21.72
CA GLN A 19 -5.34 -16.31 20.25
C GLN A 19 -4.01 -16.06 19.55
N VAL A 20 -3.22 -15.14 20.09
CA VAL A 20 -1.88 -14.80 19.54
C VAL A 20 -0.92 -15.97 19.72
N ALA A 21 -0.86 -16.59 20.90
CA ALA A 21 0.03 -17.72 21.16
C ALA A 21 -0.26 -18.90 20.21
N ALA A 22 -1.53 -19.26 20.04
CA ALA A 22 -1.94 -20.30 19.10
C ALA A 22 -1.62 -19.94 17.64
N THR A 23 -1.76 -18.66 17.27
CA THR A 23 -1.41 -18.21 15.92
C THR A 23 0.10 -18.26 15.68
N ILE A 24 0.92 -17.86 16.65
CA ILE A 24 2.39 -17.97 16.56
C ILE A 24 2.81 -19.42 16.36
N GLU A 25 2.22 -20.35 17.10
CA GLU A 25 2.51 -21.78 16.96
C GLU A 25 2.19 -22.30 15.55
N LEU A 26 1.06 -21.89 14.98
CA LEU A 26 0.70 -22.23 13.60
C LEU A 26 1.68 -21.64 12.58
N ILE A 27 2.07 -20.38 12.72
CA ILE A 27 3.03 -19.71 11.82
C ILE A 27 4.40 -20.40 11.94
N ASP A 28 4.89 -20.64 13.12
CA ASP A 28 6.16 -21.34 13.37
C ASP A 28 6.12 -22.79 12.86
N GLY A 29 4.95 -23.42 12.90
CA GLY A 29 4.67 -24.69 12.26
C GLY A 29 4.70 -24.63 10.72
N GLY A 30 4.78 -23.45 10.11
CA GLY A 30 4.84 -23.19 8.66
C GLY A 30 3.46 -23.12 8.00
N ALA A 31 2.39 -22.87 8.76
CA ALA A 31 1.08 -22.57 8.19
C ALA A 31 1.06 -21.16 7.60
N THR A 32 0.44 -21.01 6.42
CA THR A 32 0.29 -19.73 5.74
C THR A 32 -0.89 -18.94 6.30
N VAL A 33 -0.85 -17.60 6.13
CA VAL A 33 -1.94 -16.73 6.58
C VAL A 33 -3.29 -17.10 5.96
N PRO A 34 -3.44 -17.34 4.64
CA PRO A 34 -4.72 -17.74 4.07
C PRO A 34 -5.26 -19.06 4.63
N PHE A 35 -4.39 -20.04 4.88
CA PHE A 35 -4.78 -21.30 5.47
C PHE A 35 -5.27 -21.14 6.93
N ILE A 36 -4.55 -20.37 7.73
CA ILE A 36 -4.92 -20.09 9.13
C ILE A 36 -6.27 -19.37 9.17
N ALA A 37 -6.43 -18.30 8.38
CA ALA A 37 -7.65 -17.49 8.33
C ALA A 37 -8.88 -18.32 7.97
N ARG A 38 -8.74 -19.27 7.06
CA ARG A 38 -9.87 -20.03 6.53
C ARG A 38 -10.14 -21.33 7.31
N TYR A 39 -9.10 -22.07 7.66
CA TYR A 39 -9.22 -23.44 8.16
C TYR A 39 -8.76 -23.67 9.61
N ARG A 40 -8.36 -22.61 10.33
CA ARG A 40 -7.93 -22.69 11.74
C ARG A 40 -8.62 -21.65 12.64
N LYS A 41 -9.87 -21.28 12.28
CA LYS A 41 -10.66 -20.25 12.98
C LYS A 41 -10.87 -20.56 14.45
N GLU A 42 -11.12 -21.83 14.79
CA GLU A 42 -11.31 -22.28 16.18
C GLU A 42 -10.05 -22.06 17.01
N VAL A 43 -8.90 -22.38 16.45
CA VAL A 43 -7.61 -22.29 17.13
C VAL A 43 -7.24 -20.83 17.38
N THR A 44 -7.46 -19.96 16.38
CA THR A 44 -7.14 -18.52 16.46
C THR A 44 -8.24 -17.68 17.08
N GLY A 45 -9.40 -18.28 17.39
CA GLY A 45 -10.56 -17.56 17.90
C GLY A 45 -11.13 -16.55 16.91
N GLY A 46 -11.00 -16.83 15.60
CA GLY A 46 -11.63 -16.08 14.51
C GLY A 46 -10.88 -14.82 14.08
N LEU A 47 -9.55 -14.78 14.23
CA LEU A 47 -8.74 -13.70 13.66
C LEU A 47 -8.90 -13.66 12.13
N ASP A 48 -9.12 -12.47 11.58
CA ASP A 48 -9.25 -12.26 10.14
C ASP A 48 -7.88 -12.15 9.43
N ASP A 49 -7.91 -12.12 8.09
CA ASP A 49 -6.71 -12.05 7.25
C ASP A 49 -5.85 -10.84 7.59
N THR A 50 -6.45 -9.68 7.82
CA THR A 50 -5.77 -8.42 8.12
C THR A 50 -5.07 -8.51 9.49
N GLN A 51 -5.76 -9.04 10.49
CA GLN A 51 -5.20 -9.25 11.83
C GLN A 51 -4.05 -10.25 11.79
N LEU A 52 -4.19 -11.35 11.06
CA LEU A 52 -3.16 -12.37 10.90
C LEU A 52 -1.93 -11.86 10.17
N ARG A 53 -2.09 -11.07 9.11
CA ARG A 53 -0.96 -10.45 8.41
C ARG A 53 -0.25 -9.44 9.30
N THR A 54 -0.99 -8.58 9.99
CA THR A 54 -0.42 -7.64 10.95
C THR A 54 0.35 -8.37 12.05
N LEU A 55 -0.22 -9.46 12.59
CA LEU A 55 0.43 -10.30 13.60
C LEU A 55 1.75 -10.88 13.07
N ALA A 56 1.74 -11.45 11.87
CA ALA A 56 2.94 -12.04 11.26
C ALA A 56 4.05 -11.00 11.05
N GLU A 57 3.73 -9.82 10.55
CA GLU A 57 4.69 -8.72 10.36
C GLU A 57 5.25 -8.22 11.69
N ARG A 58 4.37 -8.01 12.69
CA ARG A 58 4.77 -7.52 14.01
C ARG A 58 5.57 -8.56 14.78
N LEU A 59 5.28 -9.84 14.59
CA LEU A 59 6.04 -10.94 15.18
C LEU A 59 7.50 -10.92 14.72
N VAL A 60 7.73 -10.75 13.42
CA VAL A 60 9.09 -10.60 12.86
C VAL A 60 9.79 -9.38 13.47
N TYR A 61 9.13 -8.22 13.49
CA TYR A 61 9.69 -7.00 14.07
C TYR A 61 10.08 -7.16 15.54
N LEU A 62 9.19 -7.75 16.36
CA LEU A 62 9.44 -7.93 17.79
C LEU A 62 10.56 -8.95 18.07
N ARG A 63 10.67 -10.01 17.25
CA ARG A 63 11.78 -10.97 17.33
C ARG A 63 13.12 -10.29 17.01
N GLU A 64 13.18 -9.54 15.91
CA GLU A 64 14.39 -8.76 15.57
C GLU A 64 14.74 -7.74 16.66
N MET A 65 13.75 -7.13 17.30
CA MET A 65 13.97 -6.19 18.40
C MET A 65 14.51 -6.91 19.64
N ASP A 66 14.01 -8.10 19.96
CA ASP A 66 14.51 -8.89 21.08
C ASP A 66 15.93 -9.39 20.83
N ASP A 67 16.23 -9.90 19.63
CA ASP A 67 17.60 -10.27 19.23
C ASP A 67 18.58 -9.08 19.33
N ARG A 68 18.10 -7.90 18.91
CA ARG A 68 18.87 -6.67 19.02
C ARG A 68 19.13 -6.26 20.47
N ARG A 69 18.11 -6.37 21.33
CA ARG A 69 18.21 -6.11 22.77
C ARG A 69 19.24 -7.02 23.43
N ASP A 70 19.18 -8.31 23.13
CA ASP A 70 20.13 -9.30 23.68
C ASP A 70 21.57 -8.99 23.22
N SER A 71 21.74 -8.61 21.97
CA SER A 71 23.05 -8.18 21.45
C SER A 71 23.59 -6.93 22.16
N ILE A 72 22.71 -5.96 22.47
CA ILE A 72 23.06 -4.74 23.20
C ILE A 72 23.44 -5.07 24.65
N LEU A 73 22.62 -5.85 25.35
CA LEU A 73 22.87 -6.30 26.71
C LEU A 73 24.23 -7.01 26.83
N LYS A 74 24.50 -7.91 25.89
CA LYS A 74 25.79 -8.61 25.83
C LYS A 74 26.94 -7.64 25.62
N SER A 75 26.82 -6.70 24.67
CA SER A 75 27.87 -5.72 24.38
C SER A 75 28.17 -4.81 25.56
N ILE A 76 27.16 -4.38 26.34
CA ILE A 76 27.34 -3.53 27.52
C ILE A 76 27.94 -4.34 28.69
N ALA A 77 27.50 -5.60 28.87
CA ALA A 77 28.02 -6.49 29.89
C ALA A 77 29.50 -6.81 29.67
N GLU A 78 29.89 -7.08 28.42
CA GLU A 78 31.34 -7.28 28.05
C GLU A 78 32.22 -6.08 28.37
N GLN A 79 31.64 -4.87 28.38
CA GLN A 79 32.32 -3.65 28.78
C GLN A 79 32.35 -3.45 30.31
N GLY A 80 31.69 -4.32 31.10
CA GLY A 80 31.56 -4.18 32.56
C GLY A 80 30.73 -2.96 33.01
N LYS A 81 29.87 -2.45 32.14
CA LYS A 81 29.07 -1.22 32.36
C LYS A 81 27.57 -1.46 32.52
N LEU A 82 27.12 -2.71 32.51
CA LEU A 82 25.70 -3.04 32.68
C LEU A 82 25.30 -2.90 34.15
N THR A 83 24.46 -1.91 34.46
CA THR A 83 23.90 -1.72 35.79
C THR A 83 22.45 -2.29 35.80
N PRO A 84 21.90 -2.64 36.99
CA PRO A 84 20.53 -3.12 37.11
C PRO A 84 19.49 -2.13 36.58
N GLU A 85 19.74 -0.81 36.74
CA GLU A 85 18.83 0.26 36.27
C GLU A 85 18.86 0.33 34.75
N LEU A 86 20.04 0.24 34.13
CA LEU A 86 20.18 0.25 32.67
C LEU A 86 19.58 -1.00 32.04
N GLU A 87 19.79 -2.17 32.65
CA GLU A 87 19.18 -3.42 32.23
C GLU A 87 17.65 -3.33 32.28
N ALA A 88 17.10 -2.79 33.37
CA ALA A 88 15.66 -2.59 33.51
C ALA A 88 15.11 -1.62 32.44
N ALA A 89 15.84 -0.52 32.14
CA ALA A 89 15.46 0.44 31.09
C ALA A 89 15.50 -0.18 29.69
N LEU A 90 16.51 -1.01 29.38
CA LEU A 90 16.62 -1.75 28.12
C LEU A 90 15.46 -2.74 27.94
N TYR A 91 15.05 -3.44 29.00
CA TYR A 91 13.88 -4.33 28.96
C TYR A 91 12.55 -3.57 28.89
N ALA A 92 12.48 -2.35 29.43
CA ALA A 92 11.28 -1.51 29.37
C ALA A 92 11.07 -0.82 28.01
N SER A 93 12.11 -0.79 27.15
CA SER A 93 12.03 -0.17 25.82
C SER A 93 11.06 -0.92 24.92
N ASP A 94 10.09 -0.21 24.37
CA ASP A 94 9.01 -0.75 23.51
C ASP A 94 9.26 -0.52 22.01
N ASN A 95 10.32 0.21 21.64
CA ASN A 95 10.70 0.50 20.27
C ASN A 95 12.23 0.54 20.07
N LYS A 96 12.65 0.36 18.80
CA LYS A 96 14.09 0.36 18.44
C LYS A 96 14.79 1.68 18.75
N THR A 97 14.13 2.82 18.59
CA THR A 97 14.72 4.14 18.81
C THR A 97 15.15 4.31 20.26
N THR A 98 14.25 4.06 21.20
CA THR A 98 14.56 4.14 22.64
C THR A 98 15.68 3.16 23.04
N LEU A 99 15.64 1.94 22.45
CA LEU A 99 16.66 0.92 22.67
C LEU A 99 18.06 1.38 22.20
N GLU A 100 18.13 1.98 21.01
CA GLU A 100 19.39 2.50 20.45
C GLU A 100 19.89 3.76 21.21
N ASP A 101 18.99 4.62 21.68
CA ASP A 101 19.33 5.78 22.50
C ASP A 101 20.02 5.36 23.81
N LEU A 102 19.47 4.34 24.50
CA LEU A 102 20.08 3.78 25.71
C LEU A 102 21.45 3.12 25.43
N TYR A 103 21.62 2.54 24.26
CA TYR A 103 22.88 1.93 23.85
C TYR A 103 23.93 2.94 23.37
N LEU A 104 23.53 4.14 22.95
CA LEU A 104 24.38 5.12 22.29
C LEU A 104 25.68 5.45 23.05
N PRO A 105 25.71 5.63 24.41
CA PRO A 105 26.93 5.86 25.18
C PRO A 105 27.88 4.67 25.17
N TYR A 106 27.38 3.45 24.95
CA TYR A 106 28.15 2.19 25.05
C TYR A 106 28.54 1.63 23.68
N LYS A 107 27.99 2.21 22.61
CA LYS A 107 28.22 1.75 21.24
C LYS A 107 29.69 1.94 20.86
N PRO A 108 30.40 0.91 20.37
CA PRO A 108 31.74 1.05 19.87
C PRO A 108 31.82 2.14 18.80
N LYS A 109 32.65 3.14 19.05
CA LYS A 109 32.80 4.32 18.15
C LYS A 109 34.20 4.33 17.56
N ARG A 110 34.36 4.96 16.40
CA ARG A 110 35.68 5.42 15.94
C ARG A 110 36.18 6.47 16.92
N ARG A 111 37.51 6.59 17.04
CA ARG A 111 38.16 7.55 17.93
C ARG A 111 37.62 8.97 17.73
N THR A 112 36.79 9.44 18.66
CA THR A 112 36.12 10.74 18.62
C THR A 112 37.03 11.83 19.19
N LYS A 113 36.72 13.13 18.88
CA LYS A 113 37.43 14.27 19.54
C LYS A 113 37.28 14.21 21.07
N ALA A 114 36.15 13.79 21.58
CA ALA A 114 35.92 13.62 23.02
C ALA A 114 36.76 12.50 23.59
N GLN A 115 36.91 11.39 22.88
CA GLN A 115 37.79 10.30 23.32
C GLN A 115 39.22 10.70 23.33
N ILE A 116 39.74 11.41 22.30
CA ILE A 116 41.09 11.97 22.26
C ILE A 116 41.29 12.90 23.45
N ALA A 117 40.31 13.74 23.77
CA ALA A 117 40.39 14.65 24.90
C ALA A 117 40.42 13.92 26.27
N ARG A 118 39.66 12.81 26.42
CA ARG A 118 39.73 11.93 27.62
C ARG A 118 41.08 11.27 27.75
N GLU A 119 41.63 10.74 26.66
CA GLU A 119 42.96 10.15 26.62
C GLU A 119 44.04 11.18 26.97
N ALA A 120 43.84 12.45 26.64
CA ALA A 120 44.67 13.58 27.01
C ALA A 120 44.47 14.08 28.46
N GLY A 121 43.60 13.47 29.25
CA GLY A 121 43.31 13.78 30.64
C GLY A 121 42.45 15.04 30.87
N LEU A 122 41.63 15.44 29.89
CA LEU A 122 40.82 16.66 29.97
C LEU A 122 39.41 16.47 30.59
N GLU A 123 39.03 15.24 30.98
CA GLU A 123 37.73 14.97 31.59
C GLU A 123 37.56 15.67 32.94
N PRO A 124 38.54 15.69 33.85
CA PRO A 124 38.43 16.45 35.09
C PRO A 124 38.27 17.96 34.89
N LEU A 125 38.83 18.57 33.83
CA LEU A 125 38.58 19.96 33.46
C LEU A 125 37.11 20.21 33.11
N ALA A 126 36.54 19.32 32.27
CA ALA A 126 35.16 19.39 31.86
C ALA A 126 34.23 19.25 33.08
N ASP A 127 34.51 18.29 33.96
CA ASP A 127 33.70 18.02 35.17
C ASP A 127 33.77 19.17 36.18
N SER A 128 34.97 19.74 36.39
CA SER A 128 35.17 20.87 37.32
C SER A 128 34.41 22.12 36.87
N LEU A 129 34.47 22.46 35.57
CA LEU A 129 33.77 23.63 35.03
C LEU A 129 32.24 23.44 35.06
N LEU A 130 31.74 22.20 34.87
CA LEU A 130 30.34 21.89 34.96
C LEU A 130 29.82 21.90 36.40
N ALA A 131 30.59 21.36 37.35
CA ALA A 131 30.22 21.28 38.75
C ALA A 131 30.32 22.64 39.47
N ASP A 132 31.35 23.43 39.17
CA ASP A 132 31.55 24.77 39.75
C ASP A 132 31.81 25.81 38.64
N PRO A 133 30.77 26.41 38.08
CA PRO A 133 30.89 27.43 37.05
C PRO A 133 31.45 28.80 37.53
N SER A 134 31.74 28.96 38.79
CA SER A 134 32.42 30.17 39.30
C SER A 134 33.88 30.25 38.91
N GLN A 135 34.49 29.12 38.56
CA GLN A 135 35.90 29.03 38.13
C GLN A 135 36.09 29.68 36.76
N ASP A 136 37.19 30.41 36.61
CA ASP A 136 37.58 30.96 35.29
C ASP A 136 38.07 29.83 34.36
N PRO A 137 37.42 29.59 33.24
CA PRO A 137 37.80 28.50 32.33
C PRO A 137 39.23 28.61 31.82
N ASN A 138 39.71 29.84 31.51
CA ASN A 138 41.04 30.03 30.97
C ASN A 138 42.14 29.75 32.02
N VAL A 139 41.91 30.26 33.23
CA VAL A 139 42.84 30.04 34.33
C VAL A 139 42.92 28.56 34.69
N LEU A 140 41.76 27.88 34.77
CA LEU A 140 41.74 26.45 35.08
C LEU A 140 42.40 25.63 33.97
N ALA A 141 42.15 25.97 32.71
CA ALA A 141 42.67 25.23 31.54
C ALA A 141 44.22 25.30 31.44
N GLU A 142 44.85 26.35 31.94
CA GLU A 142 46.32 26.45 31.97
C GLU A 142 46.95 25.27 32.69
N THR A 143 46.29 24.74 33.73
CA THR A 143 46.80 23.60 34.52
C THR A 143 46.71 22.26 33.78
N TYR A 144 46.03 22.21 32.65
CA TYR A 144 45.84 21.02 31.81
C TYR A 144 46.62 21.07 30.50
N ILE A 145 47.52 22.06 30.32
CA ILE A 145 48.39 22.13 29.15
C ILE A 145 49.38 20.97 29.21
N ASN A 146 49.41 20.16 28.17
CA ASN A 146 50.30 19.02 28.02
C ASN A 146 50.63 18.80 26.54
N ALA A 147 51.75 19.32 26.10
CA ALA A 147 52.19 19.22 24.70
C ALA A 147 52.40 17.76 24.24
N GLU A 148 52.86 16.87 25.13
CA GLU A 148 53.10 15.45 24.84
C GLU A 148 51.75 14.71 24.58
N ALA A 149 50.68 15.12 25.26
CA ALA A 149 49.33 14.62 25.06
C ALA A 149 48.57 15.36 23.95
N GLY A 150 49.20 16.28 23.24
CA GLY A 150 48.59 17.05 22.14
C GLY A 150 47.79 18.28 22.60
N VAL A 151 47.87 18.68 23.85
CA VAL A 151 47.21 19.86 24.42
C VAL A 151 48.23 21.02 24.48
N ALA A 152 48.35 21.77 23.41
CA ALA A 152 49.37 22.78 23.22
C ALA A 152 49.15 24.07 24.04
N ASP A 153 47.90 24.44 24.30
CA ASP A 153 47.52 25.68 25.00
C ASP A 153 46.20 25.53 25.75
N ALA A 154 45.81 26.53 26.52
CA ALA A 154 44.55 26.58 27.27
C ALA A 154 43.32 26.48 26.35
N LYS A 155 43.39 27.02 25.13
CA LYS A 155 42.30 26.91 24.15
C LYS A 155 42.12 25.46 23.71
N ALA A 156 43.17 24.74 23.40
CA ALA A 156 43.11 23.33 23.07
C ALA A 156 42.52 22.50 24.22
N ALA A 157 42.92 22.81 25.48
CA ALA A 157 42.32 22.18 26.65
C ALA A 157 40.82 22.43 26.77
N LEU A 158 40.37 23.67 26.59
CA LEU A 158 38.96 24.05 26.64
C LEU A 158 38.16 23.45 25.47
N ASP A 159 38.70 23.37 24.27
CA ASP A 159 38.06 22.76 23.12
C ASP A 159 37.90 21.24 23.32
N GLY A 160 38.90 20.59 23.93
CA GLY A 160 38.82 19.18 24.31
C GLY A 160 37.78 18.92 25.41
N ALA A 161 37.80 19.72 26.49
CA ALA A 161 36.80 19.63 27.55
C ALA A 161 35.35 19.86 27.03
N ARG A 162 35.21 20.84 26.13
CA ARG A 162 33.93 21.09 25.47
C ARG A 162 33.46 19.91 24.60
N ALA A 163 34.36 19.27 23.87
CA ALA A 163 34.06 18.08 23.09
C ALA A 163 33.51 16.93 23.96
N ILE A 164 34.08 16.75 25.16
CA ILE A 164 33.64 15.77 26.15
C ILE A 164 32.22 16.10 26.63
N LEU A 165 31.93 17.35 26.99
CA LEU A 165 30.60 17.77 27.42
C LEU A 165 29.56 17.64 26.31
N ILE A 166 29.88 18.05 25.09
CA ILE A 166 29.00 17.91 23.93
C ILE A 166 28.66 16.44 23.67
N GLU A 167 29.62 15.54 23.78
CA GLU A 167 29.35 14.10 23.62
C GLU A 167 28.41 13.59 24.73
N ARG A 168 28.70 13.95 25.99
CA ARG A 168 27.86 13.57 27.15
C ARG A 168 26.42 14.07 27.02
N PHE A 169 26.22 15.32 26.62
CA PHE A 169 24.91 15.92 26.46
C PHE A 169 24.12 15.26 25.28
N ALA A 170 24.83 14.95 24.21
CA ALA A 170 24.21 14.34 23.01
C ALA A 170 23.94 12.84 23.16
N GLU A 171 24.30 12.21 24.26
CA GLU A 171 24.13 10.80 24.54
C GLU A 171 23.19 10.53 25.72
N ASP A 172 22.59 11.58 26.30
CA ASP A 172 21.53 11.43 27.31
C ASP A 172 20.22 10.99 26.65
N ALA A 173 19.87 9.72 26.84
CA ALA A 173 18.70 9.11 26.18
C ALA A 173 17.37 9.79 26.54
N GLU A 174 17.21 10.25 27.79
CA GLU A 174 15.99 10.92 28.22
C GLU A 174 15.86 12.29 27.57
N LEU A 175 16.94 13.06 27.53
CA LEU A 175 17.00 14.35 26.84
C LEU A 175 16.73 14.21 25.34
N LEU A 176 17.36 13.22 24.68
CA LEU A 176 17.12 12.94 23.26
C LEU A 176 15.65 12.63 22.99
N GLY A 177 15.02 11.81 23.83
CA GLY A 177 13.59 11.53 23.74
C GLY A 177 12.71 12.78 23.85
N GLN A 178 13.01 13.65 24.84
CA GLN A 178 12.27 14.91 25.04
C GLN A 178 12.45 15.87 23.85
N LEU A 179 13.68 16.06 23.37
CA LEU A 179 13.99 16.94 22.24
C LEU A 179 13.36 16.41 20.94
N ARG A 180 13.38 15.11 20.72
CA ARG A 180 12.78 14.43 19.58
C ARG A 180 11.28 14.67 19.51
N GLU A 181 10.55 14.39 20.60
CA GLU A 181 9.09 14.56 20.64
C GLU A 181 8.69 16.03 20.57
N LYS A 182 9.44 16.94 21.19
CA LYS A 182 9.22 18.37 21.03
C LYS A 182 9.38 18.80 19.57
N LEU A 183 10.47 18.38 18.91
CA LEU A 183 10.73 18.73 17.53
C LEU A 183 9.73 18.10 16.55
N TRP A 184 9.23 16.89 16.84
CA TRP A 184 8.18 16.26 16.07
C TRP A 184 6.84 17.00 16.17
N ASN A 185 6.52 17.54 17.35
CA ASN A 185 5.26 18.24 17.57
C ASN A 185 5.28 19.70 17.10
N GLU A 186 6.42 20.38 17.17
CA GLU A 186 6.53 21.82 16.91
C GLU A 186 7.33 22.17 15.65
N GLY A 187 8.15 21.23 15.14
CA GLY A 187 9.00 21.46 13.99
C GLY A 187 8.21 21.60 12.67
N GLU A 188 8.72 22.45 11.80
CA GLU A 188 8.14 22.68 10.48
C GLU A 188 9.08 22.20 9.38
N LEU A 189 8.57 21.47 8.41
CA LEU A 189 9.29 21.13 7.20
C LEU A 189 9.12 22.28 6.20
N ALA A 190 10.24 22.92 5.86
CA ALA A 190 10.27 24.00 4.88
C ALA A 190 10.87 23.49 3.57
N ALA A 191 10.23 23.81 2.45
CA ALA A 191 10.71 23.52 1.11
C ALA A 191 10.84 24.82 0.30
N ALA A 192 11.93 24.94 -0.43
CA ALA A 192 12.15 26.05 -1.37
C ALA A 192 12.72 25.50 -2.68
N VAL A 193 12.44 26.17 -3.79
CA VAL A 193 13.03 25.81 -5.08
C VAL A 193 14.54 26.10 -5.07
N VAL A 194 15.32 25.19 -5.62
CA VAL A 194 16.75 25.41 -5.83
C VAL A 194 16.92 26.43 -6.96
N ALA A 195 17.75 27.46 -6.73
CA ALA A 195 17.96 28.53 -7.69
C ALA A 195 18.30 28.01 -9.11
N GLY A 196 17.59 28.48 -10.11
CA GLY A 196 17.74 28.06 -11.52
C GLY A 196 17.02 26.76 -11.90
N LYS A 197 16.26 26.14 -10.99
CA LYS A 197 15.49 24.91 -11.25
C LYS A 197 13.98 25.14 -11.44
N GLU A 198 13.52 26.37 -11.50
CA GLU A 198 12.11 26.73 -11.56
C GLU A 198 11.41 26.12 -12.78
N ASN A 199 12.04 26.17 -13.95
CA ASN A 199 11.46 25.63 -15.20
C ASN A 199 11.51 24.10 -15.24
N GLU A 200 12.63 23.49 -14.86
CA GLU A 200 12.81 22.05 -14.80
C GLU A 200 11.87 21.43 -13.75
N GLY A 201 11.67 22.14 -12.66
CA GLY A 201 10.86 21.73 -11.52
C GLY A 201 9.40 22.14 -11.58
N ALA A 202 8.85 22.59 -12.70
CA ALA A 202 7.48 23.13 -12.79
C ALA A 202 6.39 22.21 -12.18
N LYS A 203 6.61 20.89 -12.20
CA LYS A 203 5.71 19.90 -11.56
C LYS A 203 5.67 19.99 -10.03
N PHE A 204 6.65 20.66 -9.40
CA PHE A 204 6.73 20.91 -7.97
C PHE A 204 6.44 22.36 -7.58
N SER A 205 5.88 23.17 -8.49
CA SER A 205 5.65 24.61 -8.27
C SER A 205 4.85 24.93 -7.01
N ASP A 206 3.93 24.04 -6.61
CA ASP A 206 3.14 24.19 -5.39
C ASP A 206 3.98 24.11 -4.10
N TYR A 207 5.24 23.68 -4.21
CA TYR A 207 6.18 23.47 -3.10
C TYR A 207 7.43 24.38 -3.19
N PHE A 208 7.45 25.36 -4.09
CA PHE A 208 8.58 26.28 -4.26
C PHE A 208 8.80 27.22 -3.08
N ASP A 209 7.74 27.49 -2.34
CA ASP A 209 7.75 28.18 -1.03
C ASP A 209 6.68 27.53 -0.17
N HIS A 210 7.04 26.46 0.53
CA HIS A 210 6.11 25.66 1.31
C HIS A 210 6.65 25.44 2.71
N ARG A 211 5.77 25.62 3.73
CA ARG A 211 6.08 25.39 5.13
C ARG A 211 4.89 24.75 5.84
N GLU A 212 5.13 23.66 6.54
CA GLU A 212 4.08 22.92 7.23
C GLU A 212 4.65 22.14 8.42
N HIS A 213 3.88 22.01 9.52
CA HIS A 213 4.29 21.20 10.67
C HIS A 213 4.55 19.74 10.24
N ILE A 214 5.74 19.21 10.57
CA ILE A 214 6.20 17.88 10.14
C ILE A 214 5.20 16.77 10.48
N LYS A 215 4.57 16.83 11.66
CA LYS A 215 3.59 15.85 12.13
C LYS A 215 2.27 15.89 11.35
N ALA A 216 1.92 17.03 10.75
CA ALA A 216 0.64 17.23 10.07
C ALA A 216 0.68 17.00 8.56
N ILE A 217 1.88 16.80 7.98
CA ILE A 217 2.05 16.65 6.55
C ILE A 217 1.38 15.35 6.06
N PRO A 218 0.41 15.42 5.12
CA PRO A 218 -0.19 14.23 4.52
C PRO A 218 0.83 13.42 3.72
N SER A 219 0.67 12.10 3.66
CA SER A 219 1.61 11.18 3.02
C SER A 219 1.93 11.53 1.57
N HIS A 220 0.94 11.86 0.75
CA HIS A 220 1.15 12.24 -0.65
C HIS A 220 1.99 13.50 -0.82
N ARG A 221 1.87 14.46 0.11
CA ARG A 221 2.65 15.70 0.12
C ARG A 221 4.07 15.45 0.61
N ALA A 222 4.23 14.65 1.67
CA ALA A 222 5.54 14.21 2.13
C ALA A 222 6.34 13.53 1.01
N LEU A 223 5.71 12.60 0.27
CA LEU A 223 6.33 11.93 -0.87
C LEU A 223 6.67 12.89 -2.01
N ALA A 224 5.81 13.87 -2.30
CA ALA A 224 6.08 14.89 -3.33
C ALA A 224 7.29 15.78 -2.95
N LEU A 225 7.36 16.24 -1.70
CA LEU A 225 8.48 17.05 -1.18
C LEU A 225 9.79 16.27 -1.24
N LEU A 226 9.79 15.01 -0.79
CA LEU A 226 10.98 14.17 -0.78
C LEU A 226 11.42 13.79 -2.20
N ARG A 227 10.49 13.55 -3.13
CA ARG A 227 10.80 13.38 -4.56
C ARG A 227 11.45 14.63 -5.15
N GLY A 228 10.88 15.82 -4.90
CA GLY A 228 11.45 17.09 -5.38
C GLY A 228 12.87 17.32 -4.83
N ARG A 229 13.14 16.93 -3.59
CA ARG A 229 14.48 16.94 -3.00
C ARG A 229 15.42 15.94 -3.69
N ASN A 230 14.97 14.72 -3.92
CA ASN A 230 15.78 13.68 -4.56
C ASN A 230 16.11 14.00 -6.03
N GLU A 231 15.19 14.68 -6.73
CA GLU A 231 15.42 15.19 -8.09
C GLU A 231 16.27 16.47 -8.12
N GLY A 232 16.68 17.01 -6.96
CA GLY A 232 17.50 18.22 -6.85
C GLY A 232 16.78 19.51 -7.25
N VAL A 233 15.45 19.51 -7.26
CA VAL A 233 14.59 20.67 -7.56
C VAL A 233 14.23 21.44 -6.31
N LEU A 234 13.96 20.73 -5.20
CA LEU A 234 13.61 21.34 -3.92
C LEU A 234 14.74 21.17 -2.90
N SER A 235 15.01 22.25 -2.16
CA SER A 235 15.73 22.21 -0.89
C SER A 235 14.70 21.99 0.21
N VAL A 236 14.82 20.91 0.98
CA VAL A 236 13.89 20.56 2.05
C VAL A 236 14.67 20.44 3.36
N ALA A 237 14.28 21.23 4.37
CA ALA A 237 14.94 21.29 5.68
C ALA A 237 13.90 21.38 6.81
N LEU A 238 14.24 20.78 7.95
CA LEU A 238 13.45 20.91 9.16
C LEU A 238 13.81 22.24 9.85
N LYS A 239 12.81 23.00 10.27
CA LYS A 239 12.95 24.27 10.99
C LYS A 239 12.39 24.10 12.40
N TYR A 240 13.11 24.61 13.40
CA TYR A 240 12.71 24.57 14.80
C TYR A 240 12.50 25.96 15.42
N GLN A 241 12.74 27.02 14.62
CA GLN A 241 12.49 28.42 14.97
C GLN A 241 12.33 29.25 13.69
N PRO A 242 11.71 30.45 13.77
CA PRO A 242 11.60 31.37 12.64
C PRO A 242 13.00 31.72 12.07
N ASP A 243 13.08 31.92 10.75
CA ASP A 243 14.35 32.24 10.09
C ASP A 243 14.93 33.61 10.50
N GLU A 244 14.06 34.54 10.95
CA GLU A 244 14.47 35.89 11.40
C GLU A 244 15.02 35.88 12.85
N THR A 245 14.95 34.73 13.57
CA THR A 245 15.44 34.66 14.95
C THR A 245 16.95 34.90 14.97
N PRO A 246 17.44 35.92 15.75
CA PRO A 246 18.86 36.20 15.84
C PRO A 246 19.66 34.97 16.30
N ILE A 247 20.83 34.75 15.69
CA ILE A 247 21.70 33.65 16.05
C ILE A 247 22.13 33.68 17.52
N THR A 248 22.15 34.87 18.11
CA THR A 248 22.48 35.12 19.52
C THR A 248 21.38 34.71 20.48
N GLU A 249 20.14 34.61 20.02
CA GLU A 249 19.01 34.18 20.82
C GLU A 249 19.07 32.67 21.08
N ARG A 250 18.76 32.27 22.31
CA ARG A 250 18.73 30.86 22.71
C ARG A 250 17.39 30.23 22.40
N SER A 251 17.42 29.14 21.68
CA SER A 251 16.20 28.38 21.39
C SER A 251 15.68 27.63 22.62
N ALA A 252 14.38 27.31 22.62
CA ALA A 252 13.79 26.47 23.65
C ALA A 252 14.48 25.10 23.79
N TYR A 253 15.08 24.59 22.73
CA TYR A 253 15.84 23.35 22.72
C TYR A 253 17.17 23.49 23.44
N GLU A 254 17.92 24.58 23.20
CA GLU A 254 19.15 24.91 23.94
C GLU A 254 18.85 25.07 25.44
N MET A 255 17.70 25.68 25.79
CA MET A 255 17.27 25.84 27.18
C MET A 255 16.95 24.51 27.86
N LEU A 256 16.36 23.55 27.15
CA LEU A 256 16.11 22.20 27.67
C LEU A 256 17.42 21.45 27.96
N ILE A 257 18.40 21.55 27.07
CA ILE A 257 19.74 20.96 27.29
C ILE A 257 20.40 21.60 28.51
N ALA A 258 20.39 22.93 28.58
CA ALA A 258 20.97 23.66 29.71
C ALA A 258 20.31 23.27 31.06
N ALA A 259 18.97 23.19 31.09
CA ALA A 259 18.21 22.82 32.27
C ALA A 259 18.54 21.38 32.75
N ARG A 260 18.66 20.43 31.82
CA ARG A 260 19.01 19.02 32.12
C ARG A 260 20.31 18.89 32.87
N PHE A 261 21.31 19.72 32.54
CA PHE A 261 22.64 19.69 33.16
C PHE A 261 22.89 20.82 34.16
N GLY A 262 21.86 21.53 34.60
CA GLY A 262 21.96 22.57 35.63
C GLY A 262 22.69 23.83 35.17
N ILE A 263 22.90 24.03 33.86
CA ILE A 263 23.62 25.18 33.29
C ILE A 263 22.67 26.40 33.26
N LYS A 264 23.13 27.51 33.82
CA LYS A 264 22.36 28.74 33.93
C LYS A 264 23.22 29.96 33.59
N ASP A 265 22.61 31.02 33.09
CA ASP A 265 23.25 32.34 32.97
C ASP A 265 23.12 33.13 34.26
N ALA A 266 24.01 32.95 35.17
CA ALA A 266 24.02 33.62 36.47
C ALA A 266 25.18 34.64 36.62
N GLY A 267 25.85 34.95 35.51
CA GLY A 267 27.01 35.87 35.47
C GLY A 267 28.30 35.30 36.07
N ARG A 268 28.42 33.98 36.20
CA ARG A 268 29.62 33.30 36.68
C ARG A 268 30.63 33.16 35.53
N ALA A 269 31.89 32.97 35.87
CA ALA A 269 33.00 32.98 34.91
C ALA A 269 32.86 31.95 33.79
N ALA A 270 32.38 30.74 34.09
CA ALA A 270 32.21 29.66 33.10
C ALA A 270 30.83 29.63 32.40
N ASP A 271 29.86 30.41 32.85
CA ASP A 271 28.48 30.32 32.32
C ASP A 271 28.43 30.50 30.81
N LYS A 272 29.13 31.51 30.28
CA LYS A 272 29.16 31.76 28.82
C LYS A 272 29.76 30.59 28.07
N TRP A 273 30.89 30.05 28.55
CA TRP A 273 31.58 28.94 27.92
C TRP A 273 30.74 27.65 27.91
N LEU A 274 30.03 27.35 28.99
CA LEU A 274 29.09 26.24 29.10
C LEU A 274 27.88 26.40 28.15
N LEU A 275 27.31 27.59 28.09
CA LEU A 275 26.16 27.89 27.22
C LEU A 275 26.53 27.90 25.74
N ASP A 276 27.75 28.30 25.40
CA ASP A 276 28.28 28.14 24.03
C ASP A 276 28.48 26.65 23.69
N GLY A 277 28.87 25.83 24.68
CA GLY A 277 28.91 24.36 24.56
C GLY A 277 27.52 23.75 24.29
N VAL A 278 26.51 24.20 25.03
CA VAL A 278 25.10 23.80 24.81
C VAL A 278 24.63 24.15 23.39
N ARG A 279 24.93 25.37 22.93
CA ARG A 279 24.58 25.83 21.60
C ARG A 279 25.23 24.98 20.52
N LEU A 280 26.51 24.68 20.64
CA LEU A 280 27.21 23.81 19.72
C LEU A 280 26.68 22.38 19.75
N CYS A 281 26.36 21.86 20.94
CA CYS A 281 25.73 20.55 21.10
C CYS A 281 24.42 20.45 20.33
N TRP A 282 23.53 21.43 20.50
CA TRP A 282 22.26 21.48 19.79
C TRP A 282 22.46 21.60 18.28
N ARG A 283 23.09 22.68 17.82
CA ARG A 283 23.12 23.05 16.39
C ARG A 283 24.01 22.13 15.54
N ALA A 284 25.13 21.69 16.08
CA ALA A 284 26.13 20.94 15.31
C ALA A 284 26.06 19.41 15.50
N LYS A 285 25.28 18.91 16.48
CA LYS A 285 25.24 17.48 16.77
C LYS A 285 23.80 16.96 16.92
N ILE A 286 23.05 17.40 17.93
CA ILE A 286 21.73 16.82 18.22
C ILE A 286 20.72 17.14 17.12
N PHE A 287 20.58 18.41 16.73
CA PHE A 287 19.61 18.82 15.73
C PHE A 287 19.83 18.12 14.37
N LEU A 288 21.06 18.03 13.89
CA LEU A 288 21.39 17.36 12.64
C LEU A 288 21.01 15.86 12.66
N SER A 289 21.21 15.21 13.80
CA SER A 289 20.83 13.80 13.97
C SER A 289 19.31 13.64 14.01
N LEU A 290 18.62 14.50 14.78
CA LEU A 290 17.16 14.47 14.90
C LEU A 290 16.45 14.87 13.60
N GLU A 291 17.00 15.82 12.83
CA GLU A 291 16.45 16.18 11.52
C GLU A 291 16.43 14.96 10.59
N LEU A 292 17.55 14.24 10.46
CA LEU A 292 17.61 13.02 9.65
C LEU A 292 16.63 11.95 10.14
N GLU A 293 16.56 11.74 11.45
CA GLU A 293 15.68 10.77 12.06
C GLU A 293 14.19 11.12 11.84
N LEU A 294 13.80 12.37 12.07
CA LEU A 294 12.40 12.79 11.94
C LEU A 294 11.92 12.86 10.49
N VAL A 295 12.80 13.23 9.55
CA VAL A 295 12.51 13.12 8.13
C VAL A 295 12.36 11.66 7.69
N SER A 296 13.18 10.75 8.25
CA SER A 296 13.00 9.31 8.03
C SER A 296 11.68 8.80 8.62
N ARG A 297 11.33 9.20 9.85
CA ARG A 297 10.05 8.87 10.49
C ARG A 297 8.85 9.35 9.64
N LEU A 298 8.92 10.57 9.11
CA LEU A 298 7.90 11.10 8.19
C LEU A 298 7.81 10.25 6.93
N LYS A 299 8.95 9.90 6.34
CA LYS A 299 9.00 9.05 5.14
C LYS A 299 8.41 7.66 5.40
N ASP A 300 8.80 7.00 6.49
CA ASP A 300 8.30 5.66 6.83
C ASP A 300 6.79 5.66 7.03
N ALA A 301 6.24 6.68 7.69
CA ALA A 301 4.80 6.86 7.84
C ALA A 301 4.10 7.09 6.50
N ALA A 302 4.66 7.95 5.64
CA ALA A 302 4.12 8.24 4.32
C ALA A 302 4.19 7.01 3.39
N ASP A 303 5.27 6.25 3.42
CA ASP A 303 5.43 5.01 2.69
C ASP A 303 4.38 3.98 3.10
N GLY A 304 4.20 3.79 4.41
CA GLY A 304 3.22 2.83 4.93
C GLY A 304 1.78 3.15 4.52
N GLU A 305 1.39 4.42 4.54
CA GLU A 305 0.07 4.85 4.10
C GLU A 305 -0.11 4.69 2.58
N ALA A 306 0.89 5.10 1.79
CA ALA A 306 0.85 4.95 0.34
C ALA A 306 0.78 3.48 -0.08
N ILE A 307 1.56 2.60 0.54
CA ILE A 307 1.55 1.16 0.27
C ILE A 307 0.18 0.54 0.57
N LYS A 308 -0.52 0.97 1.63
CA LYS A 308 -1.91 0.52 1.90
C LYS A 308 -2.86 0.88 0.76
N VAL A 309 -2.74 2.11 0.23
CA VAL A 309 -3.55 2.54 -0.93
C VAL A 309 -3.22 1.71 -2.17
N PHE A 310 -1.94 1.45 -2.43
CA PHE A 310 -1.52 0.63 -3.57
C PHE A 310 -1.98 -0.82 -3.44
N ALA A 311 -1.93 -1.38 -2.24
CA ALA A 311 -2.46 -2.71 -1.93
C ALA A 311 -3.98 -2.79 -2.19
N ALA A 312 -4.75 -1.78 -1.75
CA ALA A 312 -6.18 -1.71 -2.01
C ALA A 312 -6.50 -1.60 -3.51
N ASN A 313 -5.77 -0.75 -4.24
CA ASN A 313 -5.96 -0.60 -5.69
C ASN A 313 -5.62 -1.90 -6.44
N LEU A 314 -4.57 -2.61 -6.04
CA LEU A 314 -4.23 -3.93 -6.62
C LEU A 314 -5.31 -4.96 -6.32
N HIS A 315 -5.81 -5.01 -5.08
CA HIS A 315 -6.91 -5.90 -4.68
C HIS A 315 -8.15 -5.69 -5.56
N ASP A 316 -8.57 -4.43 -5.76
CA ASP A 316 -9.72 -4.10 -6.59
C ASP A 316 -9.51 -4.50 -8.05
N LEU A 317 -8.29 -4.34 -8.56
CA LEU A 317 -7.92 -4.74 -9.92
C LEU A 317 -7.95 -6.26 -10.11
N LEU A 318 -7.42 -7.02 -9.14
CA LEU A 318 -7.39 -8.48 -9.18
C LEU A 318 -8.78 -9.12 -9.02
N LEU A 319 -9.62 -8.53 -8.18
CA LEU A 319 -10.98 -9.01 -7.92
C LEU A 319 -12.05 -8.32 -8.79
N ALA A 320 -11.65 -7.64 -9.87
CA ALA A 320 -12.60 -7.12 -10.85
C ALA A 320 -13.42 -8.25 -11.46
N ALA A 321 -14.68 -7.94 -11.86
CA ALA A 321 -15.62 -8.90 -12.40
C ALA A 321 -15.08 -9.58 -13.68
N PRO A 322 -14.95 -10.92 -13.71
CA PRO A 322 -14.54 -11.62 -14.91
C PRO A 322 -15.70 -11.71 -15.91
N ALA A 323 -15.44 -11.40 -17.18
CA ALA A 323 -16.44 -11.58 -18.23
C ALA A 323 -16.71 -13.06 -18.56
N GLY A 324 -15.82 -13.94 -18.08
CA GLY A 324 -15.95 -15.37 -18.23
C GLY A 324 -15.54 -15.88 -19.62
N ARG A 325 -15.98 -17.08 -19.94
CA ARG A 325 -15.60 -17.80 -21.18
C ARG A 325 -16.38 -17.24 -22.37
N ARG A 326 -15.79 -16.26 -23.07
CA ARG A 326 -16.33 -15.63 -24.28
C ARG A 326 -15.20 -15.32 -25.25
N ALA A 327 -15.45 -15.52 -26.56
CA ALA A 327 -14.50 -15.12 -27.58
C ALA A 327 -14.28 -13.59 -27.52
N THR A 328 -13.03 -13.17 -27.38
CA THR A 328 -12.69 -11.77 -27.10
C THR A 328 -11.65 -11.23 -28.08
N LEU A 329 -11.92 -10.05 -28.63
CA LEU A 329 -10.96 -9.27 -29.41
C LEU A 329 -10.25 -8.29 -28.47
N GLY A 330 -8.92 -8.37 -28.35
CA GLY A 330 -8.10 -7.42 -27.59
C GLY A 330 -7.51 -6.37 -28.52
N LEU A 331 -7.66 -5.10 -28.13
CA LEU A 331 -7.09 -3.94 -28.79
C LEU A 331 -6.07 -3.28 -27.86
N ASP A 332 -4.80 -3.28 -28.25
CA ASP A 332 -3.73 -2.53 -27.60
C ASP A 332 -3.51 -1.22 -28.39
N PRO A 333 -4.00 -0.07 -27.87
CA PRO A 333 -3.98 1.19 -28.60
C PRO A 333 -2.58 1.67 -28.91
N GLY A 334 -2.37 2.26 -30.09
CA GLY A 334 -1.09 2.86 -30.45
C GLY A 334 -1.21 3.79 -31.67
N LEU A 335 -0.60 4.97 -31.56
CA LEU A 335 -0.61 5.98 -32.63
C LEU A 335 0.36 5.62 -33.75
N ARG A 336 1.66 5.72 -33.47
CA ARG A 336 2.72 5.55 -34.50
C ARG A 336 2.94 4.10 -34.92
N THR A 337 2.94 3.20 -33.96
CA THR A 337 3.23 1.77 -34.17
C THR A 337 2.01 0.98 -34.63
N GLY A 338 0.86 1.63 -34.73
CA GLY A 338 -0.44 1.02 -35.01
C GLY A 338 -1.06 0.35 -33.78
N CYS A 339 -2.38 0.11 -33.84
CA CYS A 339 -3.12 -0.63 -32.84
C CYS A 339 -2.89 -2.11 -33.05
N LYS A 340 -2.47 -2.82 -31.98
CA LYS A 340 -2.26 -4.27 -32.01
C LYS A 340 -3.56 -4.98 -31.69
N VAL A 341 -3.83 -6.04 -32.42
CA VAL A 341 -5.09 -6.79 -32.36
C VAL A 341 -4.78 -8.25 -32.10
N ALA A 342 -5.49 -8.84 -31.14
CA ALA A 342 -5.47 -10.27 -30.90
C ALA A 342 -6.88 -10.80 -30.67
N VAL A 343 -7.21 -11.94 -31.26
CA VAL A 343 -8.47 -12.65 -30.99
C VAL A 343 -8.14 -13.89 -30.16
N VAL A 344 -8.84 -14.03 -29.04
CA VAL A 344 -8.76 -15.23 -28.21
C VAL A 344 -10.12 -15.94 -28.16
N ASP A 345 -10.10 -17.26 -28.07
CA ASP A 345 -11.30 -18.06 -27.88
C ASP A 345 -11.81 -17.98 -26.42
N ASP A 346 -12.86 -18.71 -26.11
CA ASP A 346 -13.47 -18.79 -24.78
C ASP A 346 -12.56 -19.41 -23.70
N THR A 347 -11.44 -20.03 -24.09
CA THR A 347 -10.42 -20.59 -23.19
C THR A 347 -9.20 -19.67 -23.04
N GLY A 348 -9.15 -18.56 -23.76
CA GLY A 348 -8.02 -17.64 -23.81
C GLY A 348 -6.91 -18.06 -24.80
N LYS A 349 -7.13 -19.08 -25.63
CA LYS A 349 -6.20 -19.47 -26.68
C LYS A 349 -6.23 -18.45 -27.83
N VAL A 350 -5.07 -18.04 -28.31
CA VAL A 350 -4.97 -17.11 -29.44
C VAL A 350 -5.42 -17.81 -30.73
N LEU A 351 -6.36 -17.18 -31.42
CA LEU A 351 -6.87 -17.65 -32.71
C LEU A 351 -6.29 -16.88 -33.89
N ASP A 352 -6.14 -15.56 -33.72
CA ASP A 352 -5.68 -14.68 -34.81
C ASP A 352 -5.03 -13.41 -34.26
N THR A 353 -4.19 -12.76 -35.03
CA THR A 353 -3.54 -11.49 -34.69
C THR A 353 -3.44 -10.57 -35.89
N ALA A 354 -3.49 -9.25 -35.65
CA ALA A 354 -3.30 -8.25 -36.70
C ALA A 354 -2.68 -6.97 -36.14
N THR A 355 -2.18 -6.11 -37.03
CA THR A 355 -1.84 -4.72 -36.72
C THR A 355 -2.61 -3.82 -37.67
N ILE A 356 -3.34 -2.86 -37.11
CA ILE A 356 -4.14 -1.89 -37.85
C ILE A 356 -3.64 -0.46 -37.59
N TYR A 357 -3.91 0.44 -38.50
CA TYR A 357 -3.41 1.83 -38.45
C TYR A 357 -4.53 2.85 -38.61
N PRO A 358 -5.55 2.84 -37.72
CA PRO A 358 -6.69 3.75 -37.84
C PRO A 358 -6.35 5.21 -37.55
N HIS A 359 -5.31 5.45 -36.75
CA HIS A 359 -4.92 6.76 -36.24
C HIS A 359 -3.83 7.42 -37.09
N GLU A 360 -3.51 8.68 -36.75
CA GLU A 360 -2.38 9.37 -37.36
C GLU A 360 -1.06 8.62 -37.16
N PRO A 361 -0.17 8.63 -38.13
CA PRO A 361 -0.20 9.40 -39.41
C PRO A 361 -0.94 8.74 -40.58
N ARG A 362 -1.27 7.41 -40.48
CA ARG A 362 -1.81 6.65 -41.65
C ARG A 362 -3.31 6.81 -41.87
N ARG A 363 -4.12 7.04 -40.82
CA ARG A 363 -5.59 7.25 -40.89
C ARG A 363 -6.35 6.21 -41.72
N GLU A 364 -5.96 4.93 -41.65
CA GLU A 364 -6.59 3.82 -42.38
C GLU A 364 -7.87 3.33 -41.65
N TRP A 365 -8.85 4.25 -41.41
CA TRP A 365 -10.03 3.98 -40.57
C TRP A 365 -10.93 2.87 -41.16
N ASP A 366 -11.41 3.04 -42.40
CA ASP A 366 -12.34 2.10 -43.03
C ASP A 366 -11.70 0.73 -43.25
N LYS A 367 -10.43 0.72 -43.62
CA LYS A 367 -9.64 -0.51 -43.75
C LYS A 367 -9.51 -1.25 -42.43
N SER A 368 -9.31 -0.53 -41.34
CA SER A 368 -9.23 -1.06 -40.00
C SER A 368 -10.57 -1.68 -39.58
N ILE A 369 -11.69 -1.00 -39.81
CA ILE A 369 -13.05 -1.54 -39.56
C ILE A 369 -13.28 -2.81 -40.35
N ALA A 370 -12.89 -2.85 -41.63
CA ALA A 370 -13.06 -4.03 -42.47
C ALA A 370 -12.26 -5.23 -41.96
N ILE A 371 -11.00 -5.02 -41.55
CA ILE A 371 -10.15 -6.06 -40.97
C ILE A 371 -10.77 -6.58 -39.67
N LEU A 372 -11.13 -5.70 -38.74
CA LEU A 372 -11.73 -6.06 -37.46
C LEU A 372 -13.07 -6.79 -37.66
N GLY A 373 -13.94 -6.31 -38.58
CA GLY A 373 -15.21 -6.95 -38.89
C GLY A 373 -15.03 -8.37 -39.42
N ALA A 374 -14.05 -8.59 -40.30
CA ALA A 374 -13.72 -9.92 -40.81
C ALA A 374 -13.22 -10.87 -39.71
N LEU A 375 -12.36 -10.40 -38.80
CA LEU A 375 -11.88 -11.17 -37.66
C LEU A 375 -13.03 -11.52 -36.69
N CYS A 376 -13.86 -10.55 -36.36
CA CYS A 376 -14.99 -10.73 -35.45
C CYS A 376 -16.02 -11.71 -36.01
N ALA A 377 -16.32 -11.64 -37.30
CA ALA A 377 -17.26 -12.56 -37.96
C ALA A 377 -16.70 -13.99 -38.04
N ARG A 378 -15.41 -14.12 -38.40
CA ARG A 378 -14.73 -15.42 -38.51
C ARG A 378 -14.70 -16.18 -37.18
N HIS A 379 -14.38 -15.49 -36.11
CA HIS A 379 -14.14 -16.08 -34.79
C HIS A 379 -15.32 -15.93 -33.83
N LYS A 380 -16.46 -15.39 -34.30
CA LYS A 380 -17.67 -15.17 -33.50
C LYS A 380 -17.38 -14.42 -32.20
N VAL A 381 -16.71 -13.28 -32.32
CA VAL A 381 -16.31 -12.46 -31.18
C VAL A 381 -17.52 -11.88 -30.48
N ASP A 382 -17.60 -12.05 -29.17
CA ASP A 382 -18.66 -11.48 -28.31
C ASP A 382 -18.23 -10.17 -27.64
N LEU A 383 -16.94 -10.07 -27.30
CA LEU A 383 -16.40 -8.96 -26.50
C LEU A 383 -15.23 -8.28 -27.20
N ILE A 384 -15.14 -6.96 -27.06
CA ILE A 384 -14.01 -6.15 -27.50
C ILE A 384 -13.38 -5.51 -26.26
N ALA A 385 -12.17 -5.95 -25.91
CA ALA A 385 -11.37 -5.41 -24.82
C ALA A 385 -10.42 -4.33 -25.35
N ILE A 386 -10.47 -3.11 -24.81
CA ILE A 386 -9.67 -1.98 -25.27
C ILE A 386 -8.75 -1.56 -24.11
N GLY A 387 -7.44 -1.53 -24.33
CA GLY A 387 -6.49 -1.01 -23.35
C GLY A 387 -6.71 0.47 -23.05
N ASN A 388 -6.52 0.90 -21.80
CA ASN A 388 -6.77 2.27 -21.37
C ASN A 388 -5.56 3.21 -21.51
N GLY A 389 -4.55 2.86 -22.32
CA GLY A 389 -3.36 3.66 -22.55
C GLY A 389 -3.51 4.76 -23.60
N THR A 390 -2.37 5.15 -24.20
CA THR A 390 -2.34 6.19 -25.23
C THR A 390 -3.19 5.81 -26.44
N ALA A 391 -4.03 6.72 -26.93
CA ALA A 391 -5.02 6.51 -28.01
C ALA A 391 -6.20 5.58 -27.65
N SER A 392 -6.42 5.30 -26.38
CA SER A 392 -7.57 4.50 -25.93
C SER A 392 -8.90 5.08 -26.39
N ARG A 393 -9.07 6.40 -26.33
CA ARG A 393 -10.30 7.09 -26.73
C ARG A 393 -10.59 6.95 -28.22
N GLU A 394 -9.56 7.15 -29.06
CA GLU A 394 -9.66 7.00 -30.51
C GLU A 394 -9.96 5.53 -30.87
N THR A 395 -9.37 4.59 -30.14
CA THR A 395 -9.60 3.16 -30.35
C THR A 395 -10.99 2.75 -29.83
N ASP A 396 -11.49 3.36 -28.77
CA ASP A 396 -12.86 3.15 -28.28
C ASP A 396 -13.89 3.63 -29.31
N LYS A 397 -13.65 4.77 -29.95
CA LYS A 397 -14.47 5.25 -31.06
C LYS A 397 -14.43 4.29 -32.26
N LEU A 398 -13.25 3.76 -32.60
CA LEU A 398 -13.13 2.75 -33.65
C LEU A 398 -13.98 1.51 -33.35
N ALA A 399 -13.94 1.02 -32.12
CA ALA A 399 -14.74 -0.11 -31.69
C ALA A 399 -16.25 0.18 -31.72
N GLN A 400 -16.67 1.40 -31.38
CA GLN A 400 -18.05 1.86 -31.53
C GLN A 400 -18.52 1.84 -32.96
N ASP A 401 -17.71 2.39 -33.90
CA ASP A 401 -18.04 2.42 -35.31
C ASP A 401 -18.04 0.99 -35.91
N LEU A 402 -17.16 0.11 -35.45
CA LEU A 402 -17.17 -1.31 -35.79
C LEU A 402 -18.47 -1.98 -35.38
N ILE A 403 -18.96 -1.76 -34.16
CA ILE A 403 -20.24 -2.32 -33.66
C ILE A 403 -21.41 -1.79 -34.49
N LYS A 404 -21.41 -0.49 -34.82
CA LYS A 404 -22.44 0.11 -35.71
C LYS A 404 -22.42 -0.47 -37.12
N ALA A 405 -21.22 -0.77 -37.66
CA ALA A 405 -21.07 -1.33 -39.02
C ALA A 405 -21.49 -2.83 -39.09
N PHE A 406 -21.39 -3.58 -37.98
CA PHE A 406 -21.70 -5.01 -37.92
C PHE A 406 -22.69 -5.35 -36.78
N PRO A 407 -23.90 -4.78 -36.75
CA PRO A 407 -24.86 -4.96 -35.65
C PRO A 407 -25.31 -6.44 -35.46
N GLN A 408 -25.24 -7.22 -36.51
CA GLN A 408 -25.57 -8.65 -36.47
C GLN A 408 -24.64 -9.50 -35.61
N LEU A 409 -23.45 -9.00 -35.26
CA LEU A 409 -22.50 -9.73 -34.41
C LEU A 409 -22.76 -9.51 -32.92
N SER A 410 -23.65 -8.57 -32.55
CA SER A 410 -24.05 -8.30 -31.14
C SER A 410 -22.88 -8.14 -30.18
N MET A 411 -21.79 -7.51 -30.61
CA MET A 411 -20.56 -7.33 -29.82
C MET A 411 -20.73 -6.25 -28.75
N THR A 412 -20.03 -6.43 -27.64
CA THR A 412 -19.95 -5.42 -26.56
C THR A 412 -18.49 -4.98 -26.39
N LYS A 413 -18.25 -3.66 -26.33
CA LYS A 413 -16.91 -3.11 -26.06
C LYS A 413 -16.72 -2.74 -24.59
N ILE A 414 -15.52 -2.91 -24.07
CA ILE A 414 -15.16 -2.59 -22.69
C ILE A 414 -13.73 -2.10 -22.66
N VAL A 415 -13.48 -0.98 -21.97
CA VAL A 415 -12.14 -0.50 -21.68
C VAL A 415 -11.62 -1.23 -20.44
N VAL A 416 -10.42 -1.79 -20.54
CA VAL A 416 -9.76 -2.53 -19.47
C VAL A 416 -8.41 -1.91 -19.14
N SER A 417 -7.97 -2.05 -17.90
CA SER A 417 -6.64 -1.58 -17.49
C SER A 417 -5.55 -2.36 -18.22
N GLU A 418 -4.64 -1.68 -18.90
CA GLU A 418 -3.46 -2.29 -19.53
C GLU A 418 -2.22 -2.26 -18.60
N ALA A 419 -2.38 -1.86 -17.33
CA ALA A 419 -1.28 -1.79 -16.37
C ALA A 419 -0.43 -3.05 -16.37
N GLY A 420 0.89 -2.93 -16.58
CA GLY A 420 1.83 -4.04 -16.65
C GLY A 420 1.76 -4.91 -17.93
N ALA A 421 0.88 -4.64 -18.91
CA ALA A 421 0.79 -5.44 -20.15
C ALA A 421 2.10 -5.40 -20.96
N SER A 422 2.77 -4.26 -20.99
CA SER A 422 4.08 -4.10 -21.62
C SER A 422 5.17 -4.91 -20.92
N VAL A 423 5.12 -4.98 -19.58
CA VAL A 423 6.06 -5.81 -18.80
C VAL A 423 5.83 -7.29 -19.06
N TYR A 424 4.56 -7.71 -19.07
CA TYR A 424 4.21 -9.08 -19.45
C TYR A 424 4.72 -9.42 -20.86
N SER A 425 4.46 -8.59 -21.85
CA SER A 425 4.82 -8.87 -23.26
C SER A 425 6.32 -9.07 -23.46
N ALA A 426 7.16 -8.38 -22.67
CA ALA A 426 8.62 -8.49 -22.69
C ALA A 426 9.16 -9.60 -21.77
N SER A 427 8.31 -10.24 -20.96
CA SER A 427 8.73 -11.22 -19.97
C SER A 427 9.18 -12.56 -20.60
N GLU A 428 10.04 -13.29 -19.86
CA GLU A 428 10.43 -14.67 -20.23
C GLU A 428 9.21 -15.61 -20.28
N LEU A 429 8.23 -15.39 -19.41
CA LEU A 429 6.99 -16.16 -19.39
C LEU A 429 6.22 -15.99 -20.71
N ALA A 430 6.02 -14.74 -21.16
CA ALA A 430 5.33 -14.48 -22.43
C ALA A 430 6.13 -14.98 -23.63
N ALA A 431 7.46 -14.95 -23.57
CA ALA A 431 8.32 -15.53 -24.62
C ALA A 431 8.17 -17.05 -24.71
N LYS A 432 8.04 -17.75 -23.59
CA LYS A 432 7.76 -19.20 -23.56
C LYS A 432 6.34 -19.54 -24.00
N GLU A 433 5.37 -18.70 -23.64
CA GLU A 433 3.95 -18.89 -24.00
C GLU A 433 3.72 -18.65 -25.50
N PHE A 434 4.44 -17.68 -26.07
CA PHE A 434 4.31 -17.25 -27.47
C PHE A 434 5.69 -17.12 -28.15
N PRO A 435 6.40 -18.24 -28.41
CA PRO A 435 7.77 -18.19 -28.97
C PRO A 435 7.82 -17.55 -30.35
N ASP A 436 6.79 -17.77 -31.19
CA ASP A 436 6.73 -17.33 -32.58
C ASP A 436 5.96 -16.01 -32.78
N MET A 437 5.45 -15.39 -31.68
CA MET A 437 4.67 -14.17 -31.75
C MET A 437 5.53 -12.95 -31.48
N ASP A 438 5.35 -11.91 -32.31
CA ASP A 438 5.98 -10.61 -32.08
C ASP A 438 5.64 -10.06 -30.69
N VAL A 439 6.65 -9.53 -30.00
CA VAL A 439 6.52 -8.98 -28.65
C VAL A 439 5.40 -7.95 -28.55
N SER A 440 5.24 -7.11 -29.58
CA SER A 440 4.23 -6.06 -29.60
C SER A 440 2.78 -6.57 -29.62
N LEU A 441 2.54 -7.79 -30.11
CA LEU A 441 1.21 -8.40 -30.18
C LEU A 441 0.79 -9.06 -28.86
N ARG A 442 1.74 -9.47 -28.02
CA ARG A 442 1.48 -10.16 -26.75
C ARG A 442 0.70 -9.28 -25.76
N GLY A 443 0.87 -7.95 -25.86
CA GLY A 443 0.09 -6.98 -25.08
C GLY A 443 -1.41 -7.07 -25.36
N ALA A 444 -1.80 -7.13 -26.63
CA ALA A 444 -3.20 -7.27 -27.04
C ALA A 444 -3.83 -8.61 -26.57
N VAL A 445 -3.05 -9.70 -26.56
CA VAL A 445 -3.48 -10.99 -25.99
C VAL A 445 -3.77 -10.83 -24.49
N SER A 446 -2.86 -10.20 -23.75
CA SER A 446 -3.05 -9.96 -22.31
C SER A 446 -4.29 -9.11 -22.05
N ILE A 447 -4.52 -8.05 -22.82
CA ILE A 447 -5.70 -7.19 -22.70
C ILE A 447 -7.00 -7.99 -22.91
N ALA A 448 -7.05 -8.87 -23.92
CA ALA A 448 -8.20 -9.73 -24.16
C ALA A 448 -8.47 -10.69 -22.99
N ARG A 449 -7.43 -11.37 -22.52
CA ARG A 449 -7.51 -12.35 -21.42
C ARG A 449 -7.87 -11.71 -20.08
N ARG A 450 -7.44 -10.46 -19.81
CA ARG A 450 -7.82 -9.72 -18.60
C ARG A 450 -9.31 -9.48 -18.52
N LEU A 451 -9.97 -9.27 -19.66
CA LEU A 451 -11.41 -9.14 -19.65
C LEU A 451 -12.08 -10.47 -19.31
N GLN A 452 -11.55 -11.60 -19.82
CA GLN A 452 -12.07 -12.91 -19.49
C GLN A 452 -11.89 -13.26 -18.01
N ASP A 453 -10.67 -13.12 -17.47
CA ASP A 453 -10.35 -13.30 -16.04
C ASP A 453 -9.16 -12.41 -15.62
N PRO A 454 -9.42 -11.27 -14.95
CA PRO A 454 -8.37 -10.35 -14.49
C PRO A 454 -7.34 -11.02 -13.59
N LEU A 455 -7.78 -11.83 -12.63
CA LEU A 455 -6.91 -12.49 -11.66
C LEU A 455 -5.96 -13.46 -12.36
N ALA A 456 -6.49 -14.33 -13.18
CA ALA A 456 -5.71 -15.36 -13.88
C ALA A 456 -4.62 -14.79 -14.80
N GLU A 457 -4.84 -13.61 -15.36
CA GLU A 457 -3.88 -12.94 -16.23
C GLU A 457 -2.89 -12.07 -15.43
N LEU A 458 -3.36 -11.26 -14.47
CA LEU A 458 -2.50 -10.34 -13.72
C LEU A 458 -1.49 -11.03 -12.81
N VAL A 459 -1.76 -12.24 -12.33
CA VAL A 459 -0.79 -13.03 -11.55
C VAL A 459 0.48 -13.40 -12.32
N LYS A 460 0.47 -13.28 -13.64
CA LYS A 460 1.63 -13.51 -14.51
C LYS A 460 2.66 -12.37 -14.45
N ILE A 461 2.29 -11.24 -13.86
CA ILE A 461 3.09 -10.01 -13.79
C ILE A 461 3.60 -9.83 -12.36
N ASP A 462 4.85 -9.39 -12.21
CA ASP A 462 5.35 -8.95 -10.90
C ASP A 462 4.43 -7.84 -10.37
N PRO A 463 3.83 -7.99 -9.19
CA PRO A 463 2.88 -7.01 -8.64
C PRO A 463 3.42 -5.58 -8.59
N LYS A 464 4.73 -5.40 -8.37
CA LYS A 464 5.37 -4.07 -8.42
C LYS A 464 5.39 -3.44 -9.81
N SER A 465 5.28 -4.24 -10.84
CA SER A 465 5.24 -3.77 -12.24
C SER A 465 3.83 -3.42 -12.70
N ILE A 466 2.80 -3.69 -11.88
CA ILE A 466 1.44 -3.23 -12.11
C ILE A 466 1.34 -1.82 -11.55
N GLY A 467 1.01 -0.83 -12.40
CA GLY A 467 0.86 0.56 -11.98
C GLY A 467 -0.41 0.76 -11.15
N VAL A 468 -0.28 0.85 -9.84
CA VAL A 468 -1.38 1.03 -8.89
C VAL A 468 -1.30 2.34 -8.10
N GLY A 469 -0.29 3.19 -8.36
CA GLY A 469 -0.20 4.47 -7.69
C GLY A 469 0.92 5.39 -8.19
N GLN A 470 0.73 6.70 -8.02
CA GLN A 470 1.61 7.75 -8.56
C GLN A 470 3.03 7.74 -7.96
N TYR A 471 3.16 7.38 -6.68
CA TYR A 471 4.44 7.39 -5.94
C TYR A 471 5.00 5.98 -5.70
N GLN A 472 4.56 5.00 -6.48
CA GLN A 472 4.92 3.59 -6.28
C GLN A 472 6.44 3.35 -6.30
N HIS A 473 7.19 4.11 -7.10
CA HIS A 473 8.65 4.01 -7.19
C HIS A 473 9.41 4.79 -6.11
N ASP A 474 8.74 5.65 -5.33
CA ASP A 474 9.36 6.48 -4.29
C ASP A 474 9.30 5.87 -2.90
N VAL A 475 8.40 4.91 -2.69
CA VAL A 475 8.24 4.21 -1.40
C VAL A 475 9.27 3.11 -1.22
N ASN A 476 9.39 2.57 -0.01
CA ASN A 476 10.25 1.44 0.29
C ASN A 476 9.86 0.20 -0.54
N GLN A 477 10.74 -0.18 -1.49
CA GLN A 477 10.47 -1.23 -2.46
C GLN A 477 10.35 -2.64 -1.85
N SER A 478 11.01 -2.89 -0.73
CA SER A 478 10.92 -4.17 -0.02
C SER A 478 9.59 -4.32 0.73
N GLN A 479 9.11 -3.24 1.35
CA GLN A 479 7.79 -3.21 1.99
C GLN A 479 6.68 -3.28 0.96
N LEU A 480 6.82 -2.53 -0.14
CA LEU A 480 5.89 -2.57 -1.27
C LEU A 480 5.75 -4.00 -1.83
N ALA A 481 6.88 -4.66 -2.13
CA ALA A 481 6.87 -6.02 -2.66
C ALA A 481 6.11 -6.97 -1.74
N ARG A 482 6.42 -6.98 -0.44
CA ARG A 482 5.75 -7.85 0.53
C ARG A 482 4.25 -7.59 0.62
N ALA A 483 3.84 -6.31 0.66
CA ALA A 483 2.44 -5.93 0.74
C ALA A 483 1.66 -6.37 -0.50
N LEU A 484 2.19 -6.10 -1.70
CA LEU A 484 1.54 -6.47 -2.96
C LEU A 484 1.52 -7.99 -3.19
N ASP A 485 2.59 -8.71 -2.85
CA ASP A 485 2.61 -10.18 -2.90
C ASP A 485 1.56 -10.79 -1.96
N GLY A 486 1.41 -10.23 -0.75
CA GLY A 486 0.36 -10.62 0.19
C GLY A 486 -1.04 -10.44 -0.40
N VAL A 487 -1.31 -9.32 -1.07
CA VAL A 487 -2.61 -9.09 -1.74
C VAL A 487 -2.88 -10.12 -2.82
N VAL A 488 -1.88 -10.43 -3.66
CA VAL A 488 -2.04 -11.46 -4.71
C VAL A 488 -2.35 -12.82 -4.10
N GLU A 489 -1.61 -13.20 -3.05
CA GLU A 489 -1.84 -14.47 -2.33
C GLU A 489 -3.26 -14.53 -1.75
N ASP A 490 -3.72 -13.47 -1.08
CA ASP A 490 -5.06 -13.41 -0.48
C ASP A 490 -6.15 -13.50 -1.55
N CYS A 491 -6.03 -12.75 -2.65
CA CYS A 491 -7.00 -12.77 -3.74
C CYS A 491 -7.11 -14.16 -4.39
N VAL A 492 -5.98 -14.79 -4.70
CA VAL A 492 -5.96 -16.13 -5.34
C VAL A 492 -6.57 -17.17 -4.41
N ASN A 493 -6.24 -17.17 -3.11
CA ASN A 493 -6.78 -18.13 -2.16
C ASN A 493 -8.25 -17.84 -1.80
N ALA A 494 -8.70 -16.58 -1.84
CA ALA A 494 -10.11 -16.24 -1.66
C ALA A 494 -10.98 -16.76 -2.80
N VAL A 495 -10.52 -16.61 -4.05
CA VAL A 495 -11.23 -17.11 -5.24
C VAL A 495 -11.14 -18.63 -5.33
N GLY A 496 -9.98 -19.21 -5.00
CA GLY A 496 -9.68 -20.62 -5.25
C GLY A 496 -9.37 -20.91 -6.74
N VAL A 497 -8.75 -22.02 -7.01
CA VAL A 497 -8.19 -22.31 -8.34
C VAL A 497 -8.56 -23.70 -8.80
N ASP A 498 -9.06 -23.84 -10.04
CA ASP A 498 -9.24 -25.14 -10.66
C ASP A 498 -7.87 -25.71 -11.08
N VAL A 499 -7.46 -26.82 -10.47
CA VAL A 499 -6.15 -27.44 -10.68
C VAL A 499 -5.96 -27.95 -12.09
N ASN A 500 -7.03 -28.28 -12.80
CA ASN A 500 -7.00 -28.82 -14.15
C ASN A 500 -6.80 -27.76 -15.25
N THR A 501 -7.11 -26.49 -14.95
CA THR A 501 -7.01 -25.39 -15.92
C THR A 501 -5.98 -24.33 -15.54
N ALA A 502 -5.56 -24.29 -14.28
CA ALA A 502 -4.68 -23.26 -13.76
C ALA A 502 -3.29 -23.24 -14.41
N SER A 503 -2.75 -22.05 -14.59
CA SER A 503 -1.35 -21.83 -15.01
C SER A 503 -0.38 -21.99 -13.83
N VAL A 504 0.90 -22.22 -14.14
CA VAL A 504 1.96 -22.29 -13.11
C VAL A 504 2.01 -21.02 -12.25
N PRO A 505 1.97 -19.78 -12.80
CA PRO A 505 1.94 -18.58 -11.99
C PRO A 505 0.76 -18.52 -11.02
N LEU A 506 -0.42 -18.94 -11.44
CA LEU A 506 -1.62 -18.95 -10.60
C LEU A 506 -1.49 -19.98 -9.47
N LEU A 507 -1.05 -21.20 -9.78
CA LEU A 507 -0.81 -22.25 -8.78
C LEU A 507 0.26 -21.87 -7.77
N THR A 508 1.30 -21.13 -8.18
CA THR A 508 2.37 -20.68 -7.27
C THR A 508 1.87 -19.77 -6.13
N ARG A 509 0.72 -19.14 -6.31
CA ARG A 509 0.09 -18.26 -5.31
C ARG A 509 -0.85 -18.98 -4.34
N ILE A 510 -1.07 -20.27 -4.55
CA ILE A 510 -1.87 -21.10 -3.63
C ILE A 510 -1.06 -21.39 -2.37
N SER A 511 -1.75 -21.33 -1.23
CA SER A 511 -1.21 -21.64 0.08
C SER A 511 -0.41 -22.95 0.08
N GLY A 512 0.83 -22.89 0.56
CA GLY A 512 1.72 -24.07 0.66
C GLY A 512 2.41 -24.47 -0.66
N LEU A 513 2.06 -23.89 -1.80
CA LEU A 513 2.71 -24.17 -3.09
C LEU A 513 3.86 -23.18 -3.36
N ASN A 514 4.81 -23.63 -4.19
CA ASN A 514 5.88 -22.80 -4.76
C ASN A 514 5.99 -23.09 -6.26
N ALA A 515 6.84 -22.36 -6.97
CA ALA A 515 7.00 -22.50 -8.41
C ALA A 515 7.35 -23.92 -8.85
N THR A 516 8.17 -24.66 -8.08
CA THR A 516 8.54 -26.03 -8.39
C THR A 516 7.33 -26.97 -8.27
N LEU A 517 6.57 -26.86 -7.18
CA LEU A 517 5.37 -27.67 -6.97
C LEU A 517 4.27 -27.34 -7.98
N ALA A 518 4.07 -26.06 -8.30
CA ALA A 518 3.14 -25.63 -9.34
C ALA A 518 3.51 -26.22 -10.70
N SER A 519 4.78 -26.21 -11.09
CA SER A 519 5.28 -26.82 -12.32
C SER A 519 5.09 -28.33 -12.30
N ASN A 520 5.33 -29.00 -11.17
CA ASN A 520 5.11 -30.44 -11.03
C ASN A 520 3.63 -30.84 -11.18
N ILE A 521 2.71 -30.03 -10.64
CA ILE A 521 1.27 -30.23 -10.78
C ILE A 521 0.88 -30.17 -12.27
N VAL A 522 1.34 -29.12 -12.97
CA VAL A 522 1.05 -28.96 -14.41
C VAL A 522 1.63 -30.11 -15.21
N SER A 523 2.91 -30.45 -14.99
CA SER A 523 3.56 -31.56 -15.68
C SER A 523 2.85 -32.90 -15.42
N TYR A 524 2.41 -33.14 -14.18
CA TYR A 524 1.70 -34.37 -13.84
C TYR A 524 0.37 -34.50 -14.60
N ARG A 525 -0.45 -33.42 -14.63
CA ARG A 525 -1.71 -33.46 -15.37
C ARG A 525 -1.54 -33.60 -16.88
N ASP A 526 -0.47 -33.00 -17.43
CA ASP A 526 -0.18 -33.07 -18.87
C ASP A 526 0.22 -34.48 -19.26
N GLN A 527 0.88 -35.24 -18.37
CA GLN A 527 1.32 -36.60 -18.58
C GLN A 527 0.25 -37.65 -18.25
N ASN A 528 -0.57 -37.44 -17.22
CA ASN A 528 -1.48 -38.44 -16.65
C ASN A 528 -2.96 -38.11 -16.89
N GLY A 529 -3.25 -36.97 -17.50
CA GLY A 529 -4.62 -36.46 -17.65
C GLY A 529 -5.10 -35.64 -16.46
N ALA A 530 -6.33 -35.14 -16.54
CA ALA A 530 -6.94 -34.31 -15.54
C ALA A 530 -7.08 -35.03 -14.20
N PHE A 531 -6.84 -34.33 -13.08
CA PHE A 531 -7.11 -34.82 -11.75
C PHE A 531 -8.62 -35.08 -11.56
N ARG A 532 -8.95 -36.25 -11.03
CA ARG A 532 -10.31 -36.66 -10.74
C ARG A 532 -10.69 -36.46 -9.28
N THR A 533 -9.71 -36.48 -8.40
CA THR A 533 -9.90 -36.27 -6.96
C THR A 533 -8.73 -35.45 -6.37
N ARG A 534 -9.00 -34.70 -5.30
CA ARG A 534 -7.94 -33.97 -4.56
C ARG A 534 -6.85 -34.92 -4.02
N LYS A 535 -7.21 -36.15 -3.65
CA LYS A 535 -6.23 -37.14 -3.17
C LYS A 535 -5.16 -37.50 -4.22
N GLU A 536 -5.46 -37.35 -5.51
CA GLU A 536 -4.48 -37.60 -6.57
C GLU A 536 -3.34 -36.58 -6.56
N LEU A 537 -3.50 -35.41 -5.97
CA LEU A 537 -2.43 -34.44 -5.78
C LEU A 537 -1.24 -35.01 -4.98
N LEU A 538 -1.49 -35.97 -4.09
CA LEU A 538 -0.43 -36.65 -3.34
C LEU A 538 0.48 -37.54 -4.24
N LYS A 539 0.06 -37.81 -5.48
CA LYS A 539 0.89 -38.52 -6.48
C LYS A 539 1.87 -37.57 -7.20
N VAL A 540 1.70 -36.25 -7.04
CA VAL A 540 2.58 -35.25 -7.66
C VAL A 540 3.94 -35.27 -6.97
N PRO A 541 5.06 -35.32 -7.72
CA PRO A 541 6.40 -35.34 -7.12
C PRO A 541 6.63 -34.16 -6.16
N ARG A 542 7.17 -34.43 -4.98
CA ARG A 542 7.48 -33.48 -3.88
C ARG A 542 6.26 -32.85 -3.19
N LEU A 543 5.04 -33.22 -3.54
CA LEU A 543 3.85 -32.76 -2.85
C LEU A 543 3.52 -33.75 -1.70
N GLY A 544 4.02 -33.46 -0.51
CA GLY A 544 3.79 -34.28 0.68
C GLY A 544 2.53 -33.86 1.45
N ASP A 545 2.22 -34.62 2.52
CA ASP A 545 1.00 -34.44 3.34
C ASP A 545 0.85 -33.02 3.87
N LYS A 546 1.93 -32.40 4.38
CA LYS A 546 1.90 -31.03 4.92
C LYS A 546 1.55 -29.99 3.84
N THR A 547 2.10 -30.14 2.64
CA THR A 547 1.77 -29.28 1.50
C THR A 547 0.33 -29.50 1.05
N PHE A 548 -0.09 -30.76 0.99
CA PHE A 548 -1.46 -31.11 0.67
C PHE A 548 -2.45 -30.46 1.65
N GLU A 549 -2.19 -30.57 2.95
CA GLU A 549 -2.99 -29.92 3.99
C GLU A 549 -3.14 -28.41 3.73
N GLN A 550 -2.04 -27.71 3.40
CA GLN A 550 -2.07 -26.27 3.17
C GLN A 550 -2.83 -25.89 1.88
N ALA A 551 -2.72 -26.70 0.82
CA ALA A 551 -3.18 -26.32 -0.52
C ALA A 551 -4.57 -26.88 -0.88
N ALA A 552 -4.95 -28.05 -0.36
CA ALA A 552 -6.08 -28.83 -0.86
C ALA A 552 -7.42 -28.10 -0.83
N GLY A 553 -7.68 -27.28 0.19
CA GLY A 553 -8.93 -26.54 0.31
C GLY A 553 -9.07 -25.41 -0.71
N PHE A 554 -7.96 -24.92 -1.25
CA PHE A 554 -7.92 -23.84 -2.26
C PHE A 554 -7.85 -24.37 -3.71
N LEU A 555 -7.50 -25.64 -3.88
CA LEU A 555 -7.49 -26.30 -5.18
C LEU A 555 -8.83 -27.00 -5.42
N ARG A 556 -9.47 -26.67 -6.53
CA ARG A 556 -10.77 -27.20 -6.92
C ARG A 556 -10.64 -28.16 -8.10
N ILE A 557 -11.58 -29.11 -8.19
CA ILE A 557 -11.70 -30.04 -9.32
C ILE A 557 -13.16 -30.02 -9.75
N ALA A 558 -13.43 -29.31 -10.86
CA ALA A 558 -14.74 -29.28 -11.46
C ALA A 558 -15.03 -30.60 -12.18
N GLY A 559 -16.20 -31.22 -11.92
CA GLY A 559 -16.60 -32.45 -12.58
C GLY A 559 -15.80 -33.71 -12.18
N GLY A 560 -15.10 -33.65 -11.03
CA GLY A 560 -14.38 -34.80 -10.45
C GLY A 560 -15.30 -35.87 -9.85
N ASP A 561 -14.71 -36.94 -9.35
CA ASP A 561 -15.44 -38.07 -8.77
C ASP A 561 -16.13 -37.73 -7.45
N ASN A 562 -15.53 -36.86 -6.64
CA ASN A 562 -16.13 -36.35 -5.41
C ASN A 562 -16.68 -34.93 -5.60
N PRO A 563 -17.98 -34.70 -5.47
CA PRO A 563 -18.57 -33.36 -5.62
C PRO A 563 -17.99 -32.29 -4.67
N LEU A 564 -17.50 -32.72 -3.49
CA LEU A 564 -16.88 -31.80 -2.51
C LEU A 564 -15.56 -31.22 -3.01
N ASP A 565 -14.87 -31.90 -3.94
CA ASP A 565 -13.62 -31.41 -4.51
C ASP A 565 -13.82 -30.15 -5.39
N ALA A 566 -15.04 -29.85 -5.83
CA ALA A 566 -15.39 -28.60 -6.52
C ALA A 566 -15.64 -27.43 -5.55
N SER A 567 -15.79 -27.73 -4.25
CA SER A 567 -16.09 -26.76 -3.20
C SER A 567 -14.84 -26.24 -2.49
N SER A 568 -14.97 -25.27 -1.59
CA SER A 568 -13.90 -24.84 -0.70
C SER A 568 -13.87 -25.59 0.64
N VAL A 569 -14.69 -26.64 0.81
CA VAL A 569 -14.64 -27.51 1.98
C VAL A 569 -13.29 -28.24 2.00
N HIS A 570 -12.56 -28.12 3.10
CA HIS A 570 -11.28 -28.78 3.25
C HIS A 570 -11.45 -30.30 3.37
N PRO A 571 -10.58 -31.13 2.76
CA PRO A 571 -10.70 -32.61 2.84
C PRO A 571 -10.76 -33.15 4.25
N GLU A 572 -10.12 -32.50 5.23
CA GLU A 572 -10.20 -32.87 6.65
C GLU A 572 -11.61 -32.80 7.22
N ALA A 573 -12.45 -31.91 6.67
CA ALA A 573 -13.82 -31.67 7.11
C ALA A 573 -14.86 -32.51 6.37
N TYR A 574 -14.46 -33.36 5.40
CA TYR A 574 -15.39 -34.26 4.71
C TYR A 574 -16.18 -35.16 5.65
N PRO A 575 -15.61 -35.70 6.76
CA PRO A 575 -16.38 -36.48 7.75
C PRO A 575 -17.56 -35.71 8.37
N VAL A 576 -17.48 -34.36 8.48
CA VAL A 576 -18.60 -33.54 8.97
C VAL A 576 -19.74 -33.55 7.94
N VAL A 577 -19.42 -33.43 6.66
CA VAL A 577 -20.40 -33.51 5.57
C VAL A 577 -21.04 -34.91 5.53
N GLU A 578 -20.24 -35.97 5.68
CA GLU A 578 -20.71 -37.35 5.72
C GLU A 578 -21.69 -37.57 6.87
N LYS A 579 -21.45 -37.00 8.07
CA LYS A 579 -22.42 -37.03 9.20
C LYS A 579 -23.73 -36.33 8.85
N ILE A 580 -23.67 -35.16 8.12
CA ILE A 580 -24.87 -34.43 7.68
C ILE A 580 -25.66 -35.28 6.67
N VAL A 581 -24.98 -35.85 5.69
CA VAL A 581 -25.54 -36.74 4.67
C VAL A 581 -26.20 -37.99 5.30
N ALA A 582 -25.52 -38.67 6.20
CA ALA A 582 -26.03 -39.85 6.86
C ALA A 582 -27.31 -39.55 7.66
N LYS A 583 -27.36 -38.44 8.40
CA LYS A 583 -28.53 -38.02 9.16
C LYS A 583 -29.70 -37.60 8.26
N ALA A 584 -29.39 -37.04 7.07
CA ALA A 584 -30.35 -36.67 6.10
C ALA A 584 -30.92 -37.83 5.29
N GLY A 585 -30.23 -38.99 5.28
CA GLY A 585 -30.59 -40.16 4.45
C GLY A 585 -30.50 -39.88 2.94
N ARG A 586 -29.61 -38.96 2.51
CA ARG A 586 -29.46 -38.48 1.14
C ARG A 586 -28.01 -38.59 0.70
N ASP A 587 -27.73 -38.42 -0.58
CA ASP A 587 -26.35 -38.34 -1.07
C ASP A 587 -25.82 -36.89 -1.10
N VAL A 588 -24.50 -36.73 -1.20
CA VAL A 588 -23.85 -35.41 -1.20
C VAL A 588 -24.35 -34.55 -2.37
N LYS A 589 -24.53 -35.14 -3.56
CA LYS A 589 -24.98 -34.41 -4.77
C LYS A 589 -26.34 -33.80 -4.60
N SER A 590 -27.24 -34.50 -3.90
CA SER A 590 -28.61 -34.01 -3.65
C SER A 590 -28.70 -32.95 -2.56
N LEU A 591 -27.68 -32.87 -1.69
CA LEU A 591 -27.60 -31.84 -0.63
C LEU A 591 -26.99 -30.53 -1.13
N ILE A 592 -26.12 -30.59 -2.10
CA ILE A 592 -25.48 -29.43 -2.70
C ILE A 592 -26.53 -28.58 -3.38
N GLY A 593 -26.67 -27.30 -2.95
CA GLY A 593 -27.61 -26.33 -3.49
C GLY A 593 -29.03 -26.42 -2.91
N ASP A 594 -29.33 -27.37 -2.00
CA ASP A 594 -30.62 -27.41 -1.32
C ASP A 594 -30.65 -26.42 -0.15
N SER A 595 -30.83 -25.13 -0.48
CA SER A 595 -30.90 -24.03 0.47
C SER A 595 -31.95 -24.22 1.55
N ALA A 596 -33.06 -24.88 1.27
CA ALA A 596 -34.15 -25.08 2.24
C ALA A 596 -33.69 -26.05 3.33
N PHE A 597 -33.12 -27.19 2.93
CA PHE A 597 -32.62 -28.19 3.87
C PHE A 597 -31.40 -27.62 4.66
N LEU A 598 -30.41 -27.05 3.98
CA LEU A 598 -29.19 -26.56 4.61
C LEU A 598 -29.44 -25.47 5.66
N LYS A 599 -30.44 -24.59 5.45
CA LYS A 599 -30.89 -23.61 6.45
C LYS A 599 -31.60 -24.22 7.64
N SER A 600 -32.17 -25.41 7.50
CA SER A 600 -32.83 -26.13 8.59
C SER A 600 -31.85 -26.90 9.48
N VAL A 601 -30.61 -27.10 8.99
CA VAL A 601 -29.57 -27.83 9.72
C VAL A 601 -29.02 -26.97 10.87
N ARG A 602 -29.07 -27.52 12.09
CA ARG A 602 -28.45 -26.87 13.26
C ARG A 602 -26.95 -27.18 13.27
N ALA A 603 -26.13 -26.18 12.98
CA ALA A 603 -24.67 -26.36 12.92
C ALA A 603 -24.08 -26.95 14.20
N ALA A 604 -24.61 -26.58 15.37
CA ALA A 604 -24.18 -27.09 16.68
C ALA A 604 -24.28 -28.62 16.83
N ASP A 605 -25.16 -29.30 16.10
CA ASP A 605 -25.35 -30.74 16.16
C ASP A 605 -24.23 -31.55 15.48
N TYR A 606 -23.34 -30.85 14.73
CA TYR A 606 -22.27 -31.45 13.91
C TYR A 606 -20.86 -30.97 14.31
N THR A 607 -20.77 -30.22 15.41
CA THR A 607 -19.49 -29.80 15.98
C THR A 607 -18.82 -30.96 16.74
N ASP A 608 -17.50 -30.97 16.78
CA ASP A 608 -16.69 -31.90 17.58
C ASP A 608 -15.44 -31.17 18.10
N GLU A 609 -14.52 -31.87 18.73
CA GLU A 609 -13.29 -31.31 19.30
C GLU A 609 -12.39 -30.62 18.26
N ARG A 610 -12.48 -31.04 17.00
CA ARG A 610 -11.66 -30.54 15.90
C ARG A 610 -12.37 -29.46 15.10
N PHE A 611 -13.67 -29.58 14.88
CA PHE A 611 -14.48 -28.68 14.05
C PHE A 611 -15.57 -28.02 14.90
N GLY A 612 -15.36 -26.76 15.21
CA GLY A 612 -16.29 -25.95 15.97
C GLY A 612 -17.42 -25.34 15.12
N LEU A 613 -18.22 -24.53 15.78
CA LEU A 613 -19.37 -23.86 15.15
C LEU A 613 -19.00 -23.02 13.91
N PRO A 614 -17.91 -22.22 13.92
CA PRO A 614 -17.52 -21.44 12.75
C PRO A 614 -17.26 -22.29 11.51
N THR A 615 -16.49 -23.37 11.64
CA THR A 615 -16.17 -24.27 10.53
C THR A 615 -17.44 -24.98 10.00
N VAL A 616 -18.31 -25.48 10.88
CA VAL A 616 -19.56 -26.13 10.44
C VAL A 616 -20.47 -25.15 9.71
N MET A 617 -20.58 -23.92 10.19
CA MET A 617 -21.36 -22.87 9.50
C MET A 617 -20.77 -22.54 8.12
N ASP A 618 -19.45 -22.48 7.97
CA ASP A 618 -18.79 -22.25 6.69
C ASP A 618 -19.03 -23.42 5.72
N ILE A 619 -18.99 -24.68 6.22
CA ILE A 619 -19.34 -25.87 5.44
C ILE A 619 -20.77 -25.78 4.91
N LEU A 620 -21.74 -25.44 5.77
CA LEU A 620 -23.14 -25.33 5.36
C LEU A 620 -23.35 -24.24 4.30
N LYS A 621 -22.68 -23.09 4.44
CA LYS A 621 -22.71 -22.02 3.42
C LYS A 621 -22.09 -22.47 2.11
N GLU A 622 -21.00 -23.21 2.17
CA GLU A 622 -20.31 -23.72 0.99
C GLU A 622 -21.12 -24.81 0.27
N LEU A 623 -21.83 -25.66 1.00
CA LEU A 623 -22.74 -26.65 0.41
C LEU A 623 -23.96 -25.99 -0.26
N ASP A 624 -24.44 -24.86 0.27
CA ASP A 624 -25.52 -24.09 -0.34
C ASP A 624 -25.14 -23.51 -1.70
N LYS A 625 -23.90 -23.01 -1.83
CA LYS A 625 -23.34 -22.45 -3.06
C LYS A 625 -21.89 -22.86 -3.23
N PRO A 626 -21.61 -24.09 -3.68
CA PRO A 626 -20.23 -24.59 -3.74
C PRO A 626 -19.38 -23.81 -4.73
N GLY A 627 -18.17 -23.51 -4.33
CA GLY A 627 -17.19 -22.85 -5.15
C GLY A 627 -17.60 -21.46 -5.61
N ARG A 628 -18.45 -20.76 -4.83
CA ARG A 628 -18.86 -19.40 -5.18
C ARG A 628 -17.66 -18.49 -5.35
N ASP A 629 -17.58 -17.85 -6.51
CA ASP A 629 -16.61 -16.80 -6.76
C ASP A 629 -16.98 -15.56 -5.93
N PRO A 630 -16.07 -15.03 -5.10
CA PRO A 630 -16.33 -13.82 -4.32
C PRO A 630 -16.39 -12.55 -5.17
N ARG A 631 -15.92 -12.61 -6.42
CA ARG A 631 -15.92 -11.47 -7.34
C ARG A 631 -17.34 -11.08 -7.74
N PRO A 632 -17.59 -9.79 -8.05
CA PRO A 632 -18.89 -9.34 -8.51
C PRO A 632 -19.28 -9.98 -9.85
N GLU A 633 -20.57 -10.01 -10.14
CA GLU A 633 -21.05 -10.41 -11.46
C GLU A 633 -20.63 -9.38 -12.52
N PHE A 634 -20.19 -9.88 -13.67
CA PHE A 634 -19.86 -9.03 -14.80
C PHE A 634 -21.10 -8.31 -15.35
N LYS A 635 -21.06 -6.96 -15.29
CA LYS A 635 -22.12 -6.08 -15.82
C LYS A 635 -21.45 -5.02 -16.69
N THR A 636 -22.11 -4.67 -17.77
CA THR A 636 -21.70 -3.57 -18.63
C THR A 636 -22.66 -2.42 -18.48
N ALA A 637 -22.14 -1.19 -18.38
CA ALA A 637 -22.98 -0.01 -18.40
C ALA A 637 -23.57 0.19 -19.80
N THR A 638 -24.82 0.57 -19.85
CA THR A 638 -25.48 1.00 -21.09
C THR A 638 -25.32 2.51 -21.19
N PHE A 639 -24.35 2.96 -21.99
CA PHE A 639 -24.16 4.39 -22.23
C PHE A 639 -25.30 4.92 -23.10
N GLN A 640 -25.71 6.16 -22.83
CA GLN A 640 -26.82 6.78 -23.55
C GLN A 640 -26.41 7.16 -24.95
N ASP A 641 -27.13 6.71 -25.98
CA ASP A 641 -26.91 7.05 -27.37
C ASP A 641 -27.00 8.57 -27.60
N GLY A 642 -26.04 9.12 -28.37
CA GLY A 642 -25.97 10.54 -28.67
C GLY A 642 -25.27 11.40 -27.62
N VAL A 643 -24.78 10.81 -26.51
CA VAL A 643 -24.01 11.48 -25.46
C VAL A 643 -22.56 10.99 -25.53
N GLU A 644 -21.77 11.52 -26.49
CA GLU A 644 -20.41 11.07 -26.78
C GLU A 644 -19.33 12.11 -26.40
N ASP A 645 -19.72 13.36 -26.11
CA ASP A 645 -18.80 14.46 -25.75
C ASP A 645 -19.34 15.22 -24.54
N ILE A 646 -18.45 15.81 -23.75
CA ILE A 646 -18.80 16.64 -22.59
C ILE A 646 -19.79 17.77 -22.95
N LYS A 647 -19.78 18.26 -24.21
CA LYS A 647 -20.70 19.27 -24.71
C LYS A 647 -22.15 18.77 -24.86
N HIS A 648 -22.37 17.46 -24.94
CA HIS A 648 -23.69 16.87 -25.02
C HIS A 648 -24.36 16.72 -23.65
N LEU A 649 -23.57 16.88 -22.58
CA LEU A 649 -24.07 16.76 -21.22
C LEU A 649 -24.86 17.99 -20.81
N GLN A 650 -26.00 17.77 -20.20
CA GLN A 650 -26.82 18.79 -19.59
C GLN A 650 -27.04 18.48 -18.10
N PRO A 651 -26.99 19.50 -17.23
CA PRO A 651 -27.37 19.34 -15.84
C PRO A 651 -28.76 18.70 -15.71
N GLY A 652 -28.92 17.71 -14.84
CA GLY A 652 -30.14 16.94 -14.65
C GLY A 652 -30.22 15.63 -15.41
N MET A 653 -29.37 15.36 -16.39
CA MET A 653 -29.32 14.06 -17.06
C MET A 653 -28.98 12.95 -16.07
N VAL A 654 -29.72 11.85 -16.16
CA VAL A 654 -29.45 10.62 -15.39
C VAL A 654 -28.85 9.59 -16.34
N LEU A 655 -27.63 9.18 -16.07
CA LEU A 655 -26.81 8.31 -16.93
C LEU A 655 -26.33 7.09 -16.13
N GLU A 656 -26.14 5.97 -16.82
CA GLU A 656 -25.33 4.87 -16.28
C GLU A 656 -23.86 5.15 -16.55
N GLY A 657 -23.01 4.79 -15.60
CA GLY A 657 -21.58 4.91 -15.72
C GLY A 657 -20.85 3.80 -14.99
N VAL A 658 -19.58 3.64 -15.32
CA VAL A 658 -18.69 2.69 -14.65
C VAL A 658 -17.75 3.46 -13.74
N VAL A 659 -17.62 3.03 -12.50
CA VAL A 659 -16.63 3.59 -11.56
C VAL A 659 -15.23 3.21 -12.04
N THR A 660 -14.43 4.19 -12.43
CA THR A 660 -13.07 3.98 -12.93
C THR A 660 -12.04 4.00 -11.83
N ASN A 661 -12.24 4.86 -10.82
CA ASN A 661 -11.34 4.99 -9.68
C ASN A 661 -12.06 5.52 -8.45
N VAL A 662 -11.59 5.10 -7.24
CA VAL A 662 -12.11 5.56 -5.97
C VAL A 662 -11.00 6.21 -5.16
N ALA A 663 -11.18 7.49 -4.85
CA ALA A 663 -10.29 8.28 -3.99
C ALA A 663 -10.96 8.59 -2.65
N ASN A 664 -10.21 9.01 -1.64
CA ASN A 664 -10.76 9.33 -0.31
C ASN A 664 -11.84 10.43 -0.32
N PHE A 665 -11.83 11.30 -1.33
CA PHE A 665 -12.78 12.39 -1.47
C PHE A 665 -13.96 12.10 -2.41
N GLY A 666 -14.00 10.92 -3.05
CA GLY A 666 -15.10 10.54 -3.95
C GLY A 666 -14.71 9.50 -4.98
N ALA A 667 -15.63 9.24 -5.91
CA ALA A 667 -15.47 8.28 -6.99
C ALA A 667 -15.45 8.95 -8.36
N PHE A 668 -14.57 8.50 -9.24
CA PHE A 668 -14.56 8.87 -10.65
C PHE A 668 -15.41 7.88 -11.43
N VAL A 669 -16.28 8.40 -12.29
CA VAL A 669 -17.24 7.60 -13.04
C VAL A 669 -17.17 7.96 -14.52
N ASP A 670 -16.87 6.97 -15.35
CA ASP A 670 -17.00 7.07 -16.81
C ASP A 670 -18.46 6.94 -17.20
N ILE A 671 -19.00 7.99 -17.81
CA ILE A 671 -20.38 8.08 -18.31
C ILE A 671 -20.45 8.09 -19.85
N GLY A 672 -19.37 7.67 -20.53
CA GLY A 672 -19.32 7.55 -21.99
C GLY A 672 -18.93 8.82 -22.75
N VAL A 673 -18.51 9.91 -22.09
CA VAL A 673 -18.15 11.20 -22.72
C VAL A 673 -16.66 11.48 -22.78
N HIS A 674 -15.81 10.46 -22.74
CA HIS A 674 -14.35 10.54 -22.81
C HIS A 674 -13.68 11.40 -21.70
N GLN A 675 -14.44 11.70 -20.64
CA GLN A 675 -13.96 12.41 -19.46
C GLN A 675 -14.73 11.89 -18.25
N ASP A 676 -14.00 11.36 -17.26
CA ASP A 676 -14.61 10.91 -16.03
C ASP A 676 -15.26 12.06 -15.27
N GLY A 677 -16.46 11.85 -14.80
CA GLY A 677 -17.13 12.71 -13.85
C GLY A 677 -16.76 12.36 -12.43
N LEU A 678 -16.78 13.34 -11.53
CA LEU A 678 -16.52 13.15 -10.11
C LEU A 678 -17.84 13.12 -9.32
N VAL A 679 -18.08 12.03 -8.60
CA VAL A 679 -19.06 11.95 -7.53
C VAL A 679 -18.32 12.20 -6.21
N HIS A 680 -18.53 13.37 -5.60
CA HIS A 680 -17.92 13.69 -4.31
C HIS A 680 -18.44 12.77 -3.21
N ILE A 681 -17.65 12.50 -2.16
CA ILE A 681 -18.03 11.60 -1.05
C ILE A 681 -19.40 11.94 -0.45
N SER A 682 -19.75 13.22 -0.32
CA SER A 682 -21.05 13.67 0.16
C SER A 682 -22.23 13.40 -0.81
N ALA A 683 -21.94 13.09 -2.07
CA ALA A 683 -22.91 12.82 -3.13
C ALA A 683 -23.04 11.34 -3.48
N LEU A 684 -22.28 10.46 -2.81
CA LEU A 684 -22.33 9.01 -3.03
C LEU A 684 -23.53 8.35 -2.34
N SER A 685 -23.99 8.87 -1.22
CA SER A 685 -25.06 8.28 -0.43
C SER A 685 -25.85 9.35 0.34
N ASN A 686 -27.10 9.03 0.67
CA ASN A 686 -27.93 9.85 1.57
C ASN A 686 -27.52 9.70 3.05
N LYS A 687 -26.69 8.69 3.38
CA LYS A 687 -26.13 8.49 4.71
C LYS A 687 -24.70 9.05 4.76
N PHE A 688 -24.28 9.52 5.92
CA PHE A 688 -22.89 9.93 6.13
C PHE A 688 -21.97 8.70 5.91
N ILE A 689 -20.94 8.89 5.08
CA ILE A 689 -19.89 7.91 4.81
C ILE A 689 -18.53 8.56 5.08
N ASP A 690 -17.65 7.80 5.67
CA ASP A 690 -16.27 8.18 5.99
C ASP A 690 -15.28 7.70 4.92
N ASP A 691 -15.63 6.64 4.18
CA ASP A 691 -14.83 6.08 3.10
C ASP A 691 -15.72 5.74 1.89
N PRO A 692 -15.46 6.33 0.70
CA PRO A 692 -16.18 6.02 -0.54
C PRO A 692 -16.20 4.54 -0.92
N ARG A 693 -15.15 3.79 -0.55
CA ARG A 693 -15.01 2.35 -0.87
C ARG A 693 -16.03 1.46 -0.16
N LYS A 694 -16.71 1.99 0.87
CA LYS A 694 -17.84 1.31 1.54
C LYS A 694 -19.10 1.32 0.70
N VAL A 695 -19.17 2.20 -0.30
CA VAL A 695 -20.37 2.40 -1.14
C VAL A 695 -20.15 1.93 -2.57
N VAL A 696 -18.98 2.24 -3.14
CA VAL A 696 -18.64 1.90 -4.53
C VAL A 696 -17.19 1.40 -4.64
N LYS A 697 -16.99 0.54 -5.64
CA LYS A 697 -15.66 0.01 -6.02
C LYS A 697 -15.39 0.29 -7.49
N ALA A 698 -14.11 0.30 -7.87
CA ALA A 698 -13.73 0.36 -9.27
C ALA A 698 -14.35 -0.82 -10.05
N GLY A 699 -14.95 -0.53 -11.20
CA GLY A 699 -15.68 -1.49 -12.01
C GLY A 699 -17.19 -1.58 -11.72
N ASP A 700 -17.70 -0.96 -10.65
CA ASP A 700 -19.13 -0.94 -10.37
C ASP A 700 -19.88 -0.11 -11.43
N VAL A 701 -21.02 -0.63 -11.89
CA VAL A 701 -21.97 0.10 -12.73
C VAL A 701 -22.93 0.86 -11.82
N VAL A 702 -22.94 2.19 -11.95
CA VAL A 702 -23.74 3.08 -11.09
C VAL A 702 -24.62 4.00 -11.92
N LYS A 703 -25.77 4.38 -11.36
CA LYS A 703 -26.59 5.47 -11.92
C LYS A 703 -26.18 6.78 -11.29
N VAL A 704 -25.88 7.75 -12.13
CA VAL A 704 -25.46 9.08 -11.70
C VAL A 704 -26.26 10.15 -12.39
N LYS A 705 -26.45 11.27 -11.69
CA LYS A 705 -27.10 12.47 -12.23
C LYS A 705 -26.04 13.56 -12.41
N VAL A 706 -26.07 14.22 -13.55
CA VAL A 706 -25.18 15.34 -13.86
C VAL A 706 -25.64 16.57 -13.07
N LEU A 707 -24.74 17.09 -12.20
CA LEU A 707 -25.02 18.30 -11.43
C LEU A 707 -24.51 19.55 -12.16
N GLU A 708 -23.28 19.51 -12.67
CA GLU A 708 -22.60 20.62 -13.29
C GLU A 708 -21.64 20.14 -14.37
N VAL A 709 -21.52 20.91 -15.45
CA VAL A 709 -20.59 20.64 -16.55
C VAL A 709 -19.78 21.92 -16.84
N ASP A 710 -18.48 21.87 -16.62
CA ASP A 710 -17.54 22.93 -17.03
C ASP A 710 -16.75 22.45 -18.25
N VAL A 711 -17.23 22.82 -19.43
CA VAL A 711 -16.60 22.43 -20.71
C VAL A 711 -15.20 23.03 -20.87
N ALA A 712 -14.98 24.25 -20.37
CA ALA A 712 -13.68 24.95 -20.51
C ALA A 712 -12.59 24.26 -19.67
N ARG A 713 -12.96 23.83 -18.47
CA ARG A 713 -12.05 23.11 -17.53
C ARG A 713 -12.13 21.59 -17.67
N LYS A 714 -12.98 21.08 -18.56
CA LYS A 714 -13.25 19.65 -18.73
C LYS A 714 -13.62 18.97 -17.41
N ARG A 715 -14.57 19.54 -16.66
CA ARG A 715 -15.03 19.03 -15.37
C ARG A 715 -16.49 18.66 -15.43
N ILE A 716 -16.82 17.51 -14.83
CA ILE A 716 -18.18 17.02 -14.72
C ILE A 716 -18.41 16.68 -13.23
N ALA A 717 -19.37 17.34 -12.60
CA ALA A 717 -19.82 17.02 -11.25
C ALA A 717 -21.03 16.11 -11.32
N LEU A 718 -20.98 14.98 -10.63
CA LEU A 718 -22.00 13.95 -10.61
C LEU A 718 -22.50 13.70 -9.19
N THR A 719 -23.72 13.17 -9.08
CA THR A 719 -24.27 12.63 -7.82
C THR A 719 -24.91 11.26 -8.06
N MET A 720 -24.77 10.36 -7.11
CA MET A 720 -25.53 9.11 -7.06
C MET A 720 -26.87 9.29 -6.35
N ARG A 721 -27.10 10.41 -5.69
CA ARG A 721 -28.38 10.79 -5.10
C ARG A 721 -29.26 11.41 -6.18
N LEU A 722 -30.06 10.59 -6.83
CA LEU A 722 -30.85 10.99 -7.99
C LEU A 722 -31.91 12.08 -7.70
N ASP A 723 -32.25 12.28 -6.42
CA ASP A 723 -33.19 13.29 -5.95
C ASP A 723 -32.56 14.68 -5.73
N ASP A 724 -31.22 14.79 -5.85
CA ASP A 724 -30.54 16.09 -5.68
C ASP A 724 -31.01 17.09 -6.73
N GLU A 725 -31.34 18.32 -6.30
CA GLU A 725 -31.74 19.40 -7.22
C GLU A 725 -30.52 19.94 -7.98
N VAL A 726 -30.68 20.18 -9.27
CA VAL A 726 -29.69 20.74 -10.17
C VAL A 726 -29.57 22.24 -9.88
N GLY A 727 -28.36 22.72 -9.56
CA GLY A 727 -28.08 24.15 -9.34
C GLY A 727 -28.13 24.62 -7.90
N SER A 728 -28.43 23.78 -6.92
CA SER A 728 -28.27 24.14 -5.52
C SER A 728 -26.84 23.86 -5.04
N GLY A 729 -25.93 24.80 -5.28
CA GLY A 729 -24.60 24.81 -4.65
C GLY A 729 -24.73 24.81 -3.12
N ASN A 730 -24.80 23.66 -2.50
CA ASN A 730 -24.98 23.51 -1.07
C ASN A 730 -23.67 23.67 -0.32
N SER A 731 -23.30 24.93 -0.08
CA SER A 731 -22.36 25.29 0.99
C SER A 731 -23.04 25.11 2.35
N ARG A 732 -23.13 23.87 2.86
CA ARG A 732 -23.50 23.60 4.24
C ARG A 732 -22.46 22.78 4.96
N GLY A 733 -21.63 23.48 5.72
CA GLY A 733 -20.69 22.92 6.66
C GLY A 733 -20.12 24.00 7.56
N GLY A 734 -20.97 24.61 8.39
CA GLY A 734 -20.52 25.56 9.39
C GLY A 734 -21.66 25.88 10.34
N ARG A 735 -21.72 25.24 11.49
CA ARG A 735 -22.59 25.68 12.60
C ARG A 735 -22.21 27.11 13.00
N SER A 736 -23.12 28.04 12.78
CA SER A 736 -23.03 29.41 13.28
C SER A 736 -23.26 29.44 14.77
N ASP A 737 -22.28 29.91 15.49
CA ASP A 737 -22.49 30.47 16.84
C ASP A 737 -22.80 31.95 16.69
N ASN A 738 -23.99 32.32 17.10
CA ASN A 738 -24.58 33.65 16.97
C ASN A 738 -24.08 34.56 18.09
N ARG A 739 -23.19 35.52 17.77
CA ARG A 739 -23.02 36.77 18.58
C ARG A 739 -22.71 37.95 17.66
N PRO A 740 -23.35 39.10 17.82
CA PRO A 740 -23.25 40.23 16.92
C PRO A 740 -21.95 41.02 17.13
N ARG A 741 -21.23 41.35 16.07
CA ARG A 741 -20.18 42.37 16.05
C ARG A 741 -20.37 43.34 14.88
N GLN A 742 -20.23 44.61 15.21
CA GLN A 742 -20.36 45.82 14.41
C GLN A 742 -19.32 45.88 13.24
N PRO A 743 -19.57 46.72 12.22
CA PRO A 743 -18.82 46.69 10.97
C PRO A 743 -17.55 47.56 11.00
N ARG A 744 -16.48 47.08 10.39
CA ARG A 744 -15.33 47.89 9.96
C ARG A 744 -14.75 47.37 8.65
N GLY A 745 -14.72 48.26 7.66
CA GLY A 745 -13.68 48.45 6.65
C GLY A 745 -13.48 47.37 5.59
N GLN A 746 -13.85 47.71 4.36
CA GLN A 746 -13.54 47.00 3.11
C GLN A 746 -12.02 46.85 2.88
N SER A 747 -11.57 45.62 2.64
CA SER A 747 -10.39 45.33 1.83
C SER A 747 -10.63 44.01 1.12
N ALA A 748 -10.25 43.97 -0.15
CA ALA A 748 -10.54 42.90 -1.13
C ALA A 748 -10.09 41.52 -0.68
N ALA A 749 -10.97 40.53 -0.85
CA ALA A 749 -10.70 39.11 -0.58
C ALA A 749 -9.96 38.47 -1.75
N PRO A 750 -8.97 37.60 -1.51
CA PRO A 750 -8.48 36.67 -2.52
C PRO A 750 -9.45 35.50 -2.70
N GLN A 751 -9.73 35.16 -3.95
CA GLN A 751 -10.56 34.02 -4.34
C GLN A 751 -9.93 32.71 -3.83
N GLY A 752 -10.58 32.05 -2.89
CA GLY A 752 -10.18 30.75 -2.39
C GLY A 752 -10.45 29.66 -3.42
N ASP A 753 -9.39 28.96 -3.85
CA ASP A 753 -9.49 27.72 -4.62
C ASP A 753 -10.19 26.64 -3.79
N THR A 754 -11.30 26.10 -4.31
CA THR A 754 -12.01 24.99 -3.70
C THR A 754 -11.19 23.70 -3.81
N ALA A 755 -11.33 22.79 -2.86
CA ALA A 755 -10.66 21.49 -2.85
C ALA A 755 -10.82 20.71 -4.19
N MET A 756 -11.93 20.97 -4.90
CA MET A 756 -12.21 20.45 -6.23
C MET A 756 -11.24 21.00 -7.29
N ALA A 757 -10.84 22.25 -7.19
CA ALA A 757 -9.88 22.86 -8.13
C ALA A 757 -8.50 22.19 -8.02
N ALA A 758 -8.07 21.85 -6.82
CA ALA A 758 -6.80 21.17 -6.57
C ALA A 758 -6.83 19.70 -7.05
N ALA A 759 -7.95 18.98 -6.89
CA ALA A 759 -8.12 17.61 -7.34
C ALA A 759 -8.05 17.48 -8.86
N PHE A 760 -8.73 18.36 -9.60
CA PHE A 760 -8.73 18.37 -11.07
C PHE A 760 -7.42 18.90 -11.70
N ALA A 761 -6.70 19.77 -11.01
CA ALA A 761 -5.39 20.23 -11.51
C ALA A 761 -4.35 19.10 -11.55
N LYS A 762 -4.47 18.11 -10.68
CA LYS A 762 -3.58 16.94 -10.62
C LYS A 762 -3.79 15.94 -11.76
N LEU A 763 -5.01 15.82 -12.28
CA LEU A 763 -5.34 14.91 -13.40
C LEU A 763 -4.85 15.39 -14.78
N ARG A 764 -4.43 16.66 -14.90
CA ARG A 764 -4.00 17.24 -16.16
C ARG A 764 -2.52 17.04 -16.49
N LYS A 765 -1.73 16.45 -15.57
CA LYS A 765 -0.27 16.30 -15.69
C LYS A 765 0.22 14.85 -15.58
N GLY A 766 -0.65 13.89 -15.83
CA GLY A 766 -0.29 12.47 -16.01
C GLY A 766 -0.32 12.08 -17.49
#